data_e1a020be49b9d0069fb221b31384a0f7
#
_entry.id   e1a020be49b9d0069fb221b31384a0f7
#
_cell.length_a   1.000
_cell.length_b   1.000
_cell.length_c   1.000
_cell.angle_alpha   90.00
_cell.angle_beta   90.00
_cell.angle_gamma   90.00
#
_symmetry.space_group_name_H-M   'P 1'
#
loop_
_entity.id
_entity.type
_entity.pdbx_description
1 polymer ?
#
loop_
_entity_poly.entity_id
_entity_poly.type
_entity_poly.pdbx_seq_one_letter_code
_entity_poly.pdbx_strand_id
1 'polypeptide(L)'
;MKFGHFDDERREYVIDTPKTPLPWINYLGSEDFFSLISNTAGGYSFYRDARLRRITRYRYNNSPQDMDGHRIYINDGGTVWNPGWQPAKTALDHYTCRHGLGYSIFEGEKNGIAATQEVFVPRGDACEIDRLTLKNKTAAPRTLDVFSYVEFCLWDAMDDSSNFQRNFSTGEVEVEGSAIYHKTEYRERRDHYAVFWANTPVTSFDTSRDAFCGVYGGPAAPEAVLAGHCSNSMAHGWAPVGAHHFHITLAAGEKKSIIFGLGYIENPQEEKFVAPGILNKTRARAMMARYATDAQVDEARRVLTDYWTDLLSGWQLDSGEEKLDRMVSIWNQYQCMVTFNMSRSASYYESGIGRGMGFRDSCQDLLGFVHMIPTRARGRILDIAATQFEDGSAYHQYQPLTKKGNRDVGSGFNDDPLWLIAGTAAYLRETGDWSILDESVAFDNDESKAQPLMEHLRRSFQYTCTHLGPHGLPFIGRADWNDCLNLNCFSEHPGESFQITGPSEGPVAESVFIAGMFVKYGKEYADLCGHRGLADEAAAARESIARVEQAVLTAGWDGEWFRRAYDAFGQPVGSKECDEGQIFIEPQGMCVMAGIGKETGQAARALKSVEERLDTKYGVLLLQPAYTTYRLNLGEISSYPPGYKENAGIFCHNNPWISCAETVLGHGDRAFEVYRKTCPAYIEDISEIHRTEPYVYSQMVAGKDAPTFGEAKNSWLTGTAAWTFCNVSQYLLGIQPTLDGLKIDPCIPHTLKGYTVTRRYRGATYHIRVENPSAVQKGVAAVVYDGKLLESNILPIASPGTTVEVTVTMG
;
A
#
# COMPACT_ATOMS: atom_id res chain seq x y z
N MET A 1 24.03 -7.66 5.82
CA MET A 1 24.41 -6.37 6.46
C MET A 1 23.17 -5.60 6.79
N LYS A 2 23.09 -5.00 7.98
CA LYS A 2 22.01 -4.11 8.41
C LYS A 2 22.41 -2.64 8.17
N PHE A 3 21.42 -1.79 7.96
CA PHE A 3 21.60 -0.34 7.82
C PHE A 3 20.85 0.43 8.92
N GLY A 4 20.29 -0.30 9.87
CA GLY A 4 19.50 0.21 10.99
C GLY A 4 19.02 -0.92 11.89
N HIS A 5 18.03 -0.59 12.73
CA HIS A 5 17.43 -1.54 13.69
C HIS A 5 16.01 -1.10 14.09
N PHE A 6 15.22 -2.04 14.60
CA PHE A 6 13.91 -1.75 15.17
C PHE A 6 14.05 -1.22 16.61
N ASP A 7 13.28 -0.18 16.91
CA ASP A 7 12.98 0.31 18.26
C ASP A 7 11.50 0.01 18.57
N ASP A 8 11.22 -1.16 19.13
CA ASP A 8 9.85 -1.61 19.35
C ASP A 8 9.12 -0.78 20.42
N GLU A 9 9.85 -0.20 21.40
CA GLU A 9 9.28 0.66 22.43
C GLU A 9 8.68 1.93 21.83
N ARG A 10 9.42 2.55 20.89
CA ARG A 10 8.97 3.76 20.19
C ARG A 10 8.16 3.46 18.93
N ARG A 11 8.13 2.19 18.49
CA ARG A 11 7.55 1.77 17.21
C ARG A 11 8.19 2.50 16.03
N GLU A 12 9.51 2.52 16.04
CA GLU A 12 10.34 3.16 15.02
C GLU A 12 11.27 2.16 14.35
N TYR A 13 11.65 2.43 13.10
CA TYR A 13 12.83 1.87 12.49
C TYR A 13 13.91 2.94 12.42
N VAL A 14 15.05 2.70 13.05
CA VAL A 14 16.17 3.62 13.18
C VAL A 14 17.19 3.28 12.10
N ILE A 15 17.50 4.25 11.23
CA ILE A 15 18.43 4.11 10.11
C ILE A 15 19.72 4.83 10.49
N ASP A 16 20.82 4.09 10.51
CA ASP A 16 22.10 4.57 11.04
C ASP A 16 23.02 5.18 9.98
N THR A 17 22.60 5.16 8.72
CA THR A 17 23.38 5.71 7.59
C THR A 17 22.47 6.29 6.51
N PRO A 18 22.82 7.45 5.91
CA PRO A 18 22.04 7.98 4.79
C PRO A 18 22.20 7.16 3.49
N LYS A 19 23.20 6.27 3.43
CA LYS A 19 23.56 5.48 2.25
C LYS A 19 22.93 4.08 2.31
N THR A 20 21.61 4.03 2.41
CA THR A 20 20.85 2.79 2.25
C THR A 20 20.92 2.28 0.80
N PRO A 21 20.66 0.98 0.54
CA PRO A 21 20.75 0.43 -0.82
C PRO A 21 19.80 1.08 -1.85
N LEU A 22 18.65 1.56 -1.39
CA LEU A 22 17.67 2.40 -2.07
C LEU A 22 17.22 3.48 -1.06
N PRO A 23 16.59 4.59 -1.49
CA PRO A 23 15.91 5.45 -0.54
C PRO A 23 14.88 4.65 0.24
N TRP A 24 14.99 4.60 1.57
CA TRP A 24 14.02 3.94 2.44
C TRP A 24 13.00 4.97 2.90
N ILE A 25 11.73 4.72 2.63
CA ILE A 25 10.69 5.73 2.72
C ILE A 25 9.71 5.45 3.86
N ASN A 26 8.98 6.50 4.22
CA ASN A 26 7.82 6.47 5.08
C ASN A 26 6.65 7.22 4.41
N TYR A 27 5.42 6.79 4.69
CA TYR A 27 4.21 7.50 4.30
C TYR A 27 3.65 8.24 5.50
N LEU A 28 3.41 9.54 5.33
CA LEU A 28 2.82 10.41 6.34
C LEU A 28 1.40 10.76 5.97
N GLY A 29 0.53 10.88 6.97
CA GLY A 29 -0.89 11.15 6.75
C GLY A 29 -1.76 9.91 6.78
N SER A 30 -3.04 10.12 7.02
CA SER A 30 -4.00 9.01 7.18
C SER A 30 -5.41 9.33 6.69
N GLU A 31 -5.66 10.54 6.17
CA GLU A 31 -6.98 11.01 5.74
C GLU A 31 -6.93 11.56 4.32
N ASP A 32 -6.70 12.85 4.16
CA ASP A 32 -6.77 13.55 2.88
C ASP A 32 -5.43 14.12 2.41
N PHE A 33 -4.59 14.56 3.34
CA PHE A 33 -3.26 15.09 3.03
C PHE A 33 -2.21 14.04 3.32
N PHE A 34 -1.30 13.85 2.37
CA PHE A 34 -0.26 12.84 2.44
C PHE A 34 1.08 13.39 1.98
N SER A 35 2.14 12.89 2.63
CA SER A 35 3.52 13.10 2.22
C SER A 35 4.26 11.77 2.17
N LEU A 36 5.13 11.60 1.19
CA LEU A 36 6.10 10.53 1.14
C LEU A 36 7.46 11.14 1.49
N ILE A 37 8.20 10.50 2.36
CA ILE A 37 9.49 10.99 2.80
C ILE A 37 10.52 9.86 2.87
N SER A 38 11.72 10.09 2.32
CA SER A 38 12.82 9.13 2.37
C SER A 38 13.66 9.30 3.62
N ASN A 39 14.56 8.36 3.86
CA ASN A 39 15.56 8.47 4.92
C ASN A 39 16.52 9.66 4.75
N THR A 40 16.53 10.32 3.60
CA THR A 40 17.30 11.55 3.38
C THR A 40 16.41 12.79 3.20
N ALA A 41 15.16 12.72 3.65
CA ALA A 41 14.14 13.77 3.59
C ALA A 41 13.72 14.17 2.16
N GLY A 42 13.89 13.29 1.16
CA GLY A 42 13.32 13.46 -0.17
C GLY A 42 11.89 12.98 -0.24
N GLY A 43 11.12 13.47 -1.20
CA GLY A 43 9.74 13.04 -1.37
C GLY A 43 8.81 14.09 -1.95
N TYR A 44 7.51 13.93 -1.72
CA TYR A 44 6.49 14.85 -2.21
C TYR A 44 5.22 14.79 -1.37
N SER A 45 4.42 15.87 -1.48
CA SER A 45 3.15 16.01 -0.78
C SER A 45 2.01 16.23 -1.76
N PHE A 46 0.82 15.73 -1.40
CA PHE A 46 -0.39 15.85 -2.22
C PHE A 46 -1.66 15.80 -1.36
N TYR A 47 -2.77 16.24 -1.95
CA TYR A 47 -4.10 16.18 -1.35
C TYR A 47 -4.98 15.20 -2.12
N ARG A 48 -5.43 14.11 -1.50
CA ARG A 48 -6.28 13.02 -2.02
C ARG A 48 -5.77 12.30 -3.28
N ASP A 49 -5.24 13.03 -4.24
CA ASP A 49 -4.81 12.49 -5.53
C ASP A 49 -3.40 12.94 -5.87
N ALA A 50 -2.48 11.99 -5.93
CA ALA A 50 -1.06 12.24 -6.19
C ALA A 50 -0.78 12.75 -7.61
N ARG A 51 -1.72 12.60 -8.54
CA ARG A 51 -1.61 13.12 -9.89
C ARG A 51 -2.22 14.52 -10.02
N LEU A 52 -3.48 14.71 -9.59
CA LEU A 52 -4.27 15.90 -9.88
C LEU A 52 -4.24 16.95 -8.77
N ARG A 53 -3.72 16.61 -7.58
CA ARG A 53 -3.57 17.51 -6.43
C ARG A 53 -2.17 17.41 -5.82
N ARG A 54 -1.15 17.26 -6.69
CA ARG A 54 0.26 17.26 -6.31
C ARG A 54 0.67 18.66 -5.89
N ILE A 55 1.24 18.80 -4.71
CA ILE A 55 1.65 20.09 -4.14
C ILE A 55 3.12 20.37 -4.45
N THR A 56 3.99 19.40 -4.15
CA THR A 56 5.42 19.52 -4.39
C THR A 56 5.86 18.68 -5.58
N ARG A 57 6.86 19.18 -6.29
CA ARG A 57 7.45 18.51 -7.42
C ARG A 57 8.32 17.34 -7.00
N TYR A 58 8.22 16.23 -7.72
CA TYR A 58 9.05 15.05 -7.56
C TYR A 58 9.29 14.35 -8.90
N ARG A 59 10.54 13.94 -9.16
CA ARG A 59 10.95 13.23 -10.36
C ARG A 59 11.39 11.83 -10.00
N TYR A 60 10.63 10.82 -10.44
CA TYR A 60 10.88 9.41 -10.15
C TYR A 60 12.19 8.87 -10.74
N ASN A 61 12.56 9.37 -11.92
CA ASN A 61 13.71 8.87 -12.70
C ASN A 61 14.91 9.83 -12.68
N ASN A 62 15.01 10.68 -11.66
CA ASN A 62 16.17 11.55 -11.53
C ASN A 62 17.45 10.76 -11.24
N SER A 63 18.56 11.28 -11.72
CA SER A 63 19.90 10.85 -11.33
C SER A 63 20.71 12.08 -10.90
N PRO A 64 21.20 12.12 -9.65
CA PRO A 64 20.99 11.15 -8.58
C PRO A 64 19.54 11.12 -8.08
N GLN A 65 19.13 9.98 -7.54
CA GLN A 65 17.82 9.81 -6.95
C GLN A 65 17.64 10.67 -5.68
N ASP A 66 16.38 10.93 -5.33
CA ASP A 66 16.00 11.50 -4.05
C ASP A 66 16.52 12.92 -3.82
N MET A 67 16.49 13.75 -4.86
CA MET A 67 16.95 15.15 -4.79
C MET A 67 15.83 16.14 -4.46
N ASP A 68 14.58 15.80 -4.82
CA ASP A 68 13.40 16.65 -4.64
C ASP A 68 12.80 16.50 -3.22
N GLY A 69 11.92 17.40 -2.82
CA GLY A 69 11.21 17.38 -1.53
C GLY A 69 11.36 18.68 -0.76
N HIS A 70 10.93 18.68 0.50
CA HIS A 70 11.15 19.78 1.41
C HIS A 70 12.59 19.72 1.95
N ARG A 71 13.43 20.68 1.59
CA ARG A 71 14.87 20.66 1.89
C ARG A 71 15.27 21.77 2.85
N ILE A 72 15.96 21.37 3.92
CA ILE A 72 16.59 22.28 4.86
C ILE A 72 18.10 22.32 4.57
N TYR A 73 18.64 23.53 4.37
CA TYR A 73 20.08 23.75 4.23
C TYR A 73 20.60 24.56 5.40
N ILE A 74 21.78 24.23 5.88
CA ILE A 74 22.49 24.96 6.91
C ILE A 74 23.84 25.36 6.31
N ASN A 75 24.07 26.65 6.15
CA ASN A 75 25.38 27.21 5.79
C ASN A 75 26.08 27.71 7.06
N ASP A 76 27.12 27.04 7.45
CA ASP A 76 27.93 27.32 8.62
C ASP A 76 29.31 27.82 8.18
N GLY A 77 29.40 29.13 7.95
CA GLY A 77 30.64 29.76 7.53
C GLY A 77 31.23 29.23 6.21
N GLY A 78 30.36 28.90 5.25
CA GLY A 78 30.71 28.33 3.94
C GLY A 78 30.64 26.80 3.88
N THR A 79 30.47 26.09 5.01
CA THR A 79 30.15 24.66 5.02
C THR A 79 28.66 24.46 4.91
N VAL A 80 28.19 24.03 3.74
CA VAL A 80 26.76 23.75 3.49
C VAL A 80 26.47 22.29 3.75
N TRP A 81 25.42 22.01 4.52
CA TRP A 81 24.98 20.67 4.84
C TRP A 81 23.46 20.60 5.11
N ASN A 82 22.91 19.39 5.14
CA ASN A 82 21.50 19.13 5.38
C ASN A 82 21.35 18.15 6.54
N PRO A 83 20.32 18.28 7.42
CA PRO A 83 20.07 17.32 8.51
C PRO A 83 19.93 15.88 8.02
N GLY A 84 19.24 15.68 6.88
CA GLY A 84 19.03 14.38 6.21
C GLY A 84 20.18 14.00 5.23
N TRP A 85 21.31 14.70 5.21
CA TRP A 85 22.46 14.50 4.33
C TRP A 85 22.26 14.96 2.88
N GLN A 86 21.16 14.60 2.22
CA GLN A 86 20.85 15.09 0.87
C GLN A 86 20.17 16.47 0.93
N PRO A 87 20.28 17.32 -0.12
CA PRO A 87 20.96 17.05 -1.39
C PRO A 87 22.44 17.45 -1.44
N ALA A 88 22.96 18.19 -0.46
CA ALA A 88 24.39 18.66 -0.47
C ALA A 88 25.40 17.50 -0.32
N LYS A 89 25.01 16.41 0.30
CA LYS A 89 25.84 15.20 0.52
C LYS A 89 27.13 15.46 1.30
N THR A 90 27.18 16.55 2.06
CA THR A 90 28.27 16.84 2.97
C THR A 90 28.34 15.78 4.05
N ALA A 91 29.55 15.25 4.29
CA ALA A 91 29.73 14.24 5.32
C ALA A 91 29.38 14.82 6.70
N LEU A 92 28.45 14.19 7.38
CA LEU A 92 27.99 14.54 8.71
C LEU A 92 28.86 13.87 9.76
N ASP A 93 28.98 14.50 10.94
CA ASP A 93 29.71 13.96 12.09
C ASP A 93 28.80 12.98 12.86
N HIS A 94 27.47 13.16 12.75
CA HIS A 94 26.43 12.23 13.19
C HIS A 94 25.27 12.25 12.20
N TYR A 95 24.62 11.09 11.98
CA TYR A 95 23.41 10.96 11.20
C TYR A 95 22.55 9.84 11.79
N THR A 96 21.26 10.12 11.93
CA THR A 96 20.23 9.12 12.22
C THR A 96 18.92 9.55 11.55
N CYS A 97 18.21 8.60 10.97
CA CYS A 97 16.84 8.79 10.55
C CYS A 97 15.94 7.80 11.31
N ARG A 98 14.83 8.29 11.84
CA ARG A 98 13.82 7.48 12.54
C ARG A 98 12.53 7.56 11.77
N HIS A 99 12.09 6.44 11.19
CA HIS A 99 10.77 6.31 10.61
C HIS A 99 9.81 5.69 11.63
N GLY A 100 8.84 6.48 12.07
CA GLY A 100 7.79 6.06 12.99
C GLY A 100 6.41 6.05 12.33
N LEU A 101 5.37 5.81 13.11
CA LEU A 101 4.00 5.72 12.62
C LEU A 101 3.44 7.11 12.30
N GLY A 102 3.50 7.48 11.02
CA GLY A 102 3.01 8.78 10.52
C GLY A 102 3.95 9.96 10.74
N TYR A 103 5.21 9.73 11.08
CA TYR A 103 6.24 10.77 11.24
C TYR A 103 7.63 10.24 10.89
N SER A 104 8.56 11.18 10.66
CA SER A 104 9.97 10.89 10.48
C SER A 104 10.82 11.94 11.18
N ILE A 105 11.96 11.53 11.75
CA ILE A 105 12.90 12.41 12.45
C ILE A 105 14.29 12.21 11.85
N PHE A 106 14.93 13.29 11.48
CA PHE A 106 16.32 13.32 10.99
C PHE A 106 17.20 14.04 12.02
N GLU A 107 18.25 13.38 12.46
CA GLU A 107 19.23 13.93 13.38
C GLU A 107 20.59 14.01 12.66
N GLY A 108 21.00 15.22 12.33
CA GLY A 108 22.28 15.51 11.70
C GLY A 108 23.17 16.37 12.59
N GLU A 109 24.46 16.12 12.57
CA GLU A 109 25.43 16.98 13.25
C GLU A 109 26.60 17.30 12.32
N LYS A 110 27.01 18.55 12.34
CA LYS A 110 28.21 19.01 11.65
C LYS A 110 28.92 20.15 12.42
N ASN A 111 30.22 20.02 12.61
CA ASN A 111 31.07 21.05 13.24
C ASN A 111 30.56 21.53 14.62
N GLY A 112 29.93 20.61 15.40
CA GLY A 112 29.35 20.91 16.71
C GLY A 112 28.01 21.65 16.68
N ILE A 113 27.38 21.76 15.51
CA ILE A 113 25.98 22.16 15.39
C ILE A 113 25.13 20.89 15.16
N ALA A 114 24.20 20.62 16.07
CA ALA A 114 23.21 19.55 15.90
C ALA A 114 21.90 20.11 15.38
N ALA A 115 21.31 19.41 14.41
CA ALA A 115 20.01 19.73 13.84
C ALA A 115 19.11 18.50 13.96
N THR A 116 17.91 18.70 14.49
CA THR A 116 16.83 17.71 14.49
C THR A 116 15.70 18.26 13.64
N GLN A 117 15.31 17.52 12.59
CA GLN A 117 14.20 17.84 11.70
C GLN A 117 13.12 16.77 11.92
N GLU A 118 11.97 17.19 12.42
CA GLU A 118 10.79 16.32 12.66
C GLU A 118 9.69 16.65 11.67
N VAL A 119 9.26 15.67 10.88
CA VAL A 119 8.26 15.85 9.82
C VAL A 119 7.07 14.92 10.06
N PHE A 120 5.86 15.48 10.04
CA PHE A 120 4.61 14.69 10.14
C PHE A 120 3.42 15.44 9.53
N VAL A 121 2.35 14.71 9.30
CA VAL A 121 1.04 15.26 8.89
C VAL A 121 0.10 15.21 10.10
N PRO A 122 -0.36 16.37 10.63
CA PRO A 122 -1.28 16.41 11.76
C PRO A 122 -2.63 15.79 11.43
N ARG A 123 -3.27 15.21 12.42
CA ARG A 123 -4.63 14.68 12.28
C ARG A 123 -5.63 15.80 12.04
N GLY A 124 -6.50 15.64 11.03
CA GLY A 124 -7.59 16.54 10.72
C GLY A 124 -7.20 17.83 9.99
N ASP A 125 -5.93 17.99 9.61
CA ASP A 125 -5.47 19.14 8.84
C ASP A 125 -4.81 18.74 7.51
N ALA A 126 -4.98 19.59 6.51
CA ALA A 126 -4.41 19.38 5.18
C ALA A 126 -3.04 20.07 5.06
N CYS A 127 -2.09 19.70 5.91
CA CYS A 127 -0.73 20.22 5.88
C CYS A 127 0.31 19.23 6.40
N GLU A 128 1.53 19.43 5.96
CA GLU A 128 2.75 18.85 6.54
C GLU A 128 3.38 19.88 7.49
N ILE A 129 3.83 19.43 8.65
CA ILE A 129 4.61 20.20 9.60
C ILE A 129 6.02 19.66 9.62
N ASP A 130 6.99 20.55 9.51
CA ASP A 130 8.41 20.29 9.58
C ASP A 130 9.03 21.22 10.65
N ARG A 131 9.40 20.62 11.78
CA ARG A 131 10.05 21.35 12.89
C ARG A 131 11.53 21.11 12.88
N LEU A 132 12.29 22.17 12.56
CA LEU A 132 13.76 22.19 12.68
C LEU A 132 14.16 22.68 14.08
N THR A 133 14.95 21.92 14.78
CA THR A 133 15.58 22.31 16.05
C THR A 133 17.10 22.33 15.89
N LEU A 134 17.71 23.47 16.13
CA LEU A 134 19.17 23.68 16.08
C LEU A 134 19.72 23.77 17.49
N LYS A 135 20.87 23.14 17.75
CA LYS A 135 21.58 23.21 19.03
C LYS A 135 23.08 23.47 18.78
N ASN A 136 23.58 24.51 19.35
CA ASN A 136 25.02 24.78 19.40
C ASN A 136 25.68 23.97 20.52
N LYS A 137 26.46 22.95 20.19
CA LYS A 137 27.20 22.11 21.15
C LYS A 137 28.60 22.68 21.47
N THR A 138 29.00 23.77 20.81
CA THR A 138 30.32 24.37 21.00
C THR A 138 30.36 25.35 22.20
N ALA A 139 31.53 25.70 22.65
CA ALA A 139 31.72 26.63 23.75
C ALA A 139 31.65 28.13 23.33
N ALA A 140 31.45 28.43 22.04
CA ALA A 140 31.41 29.78 21.50
C ALA A 140 30.09 30.04 20.76
N PRO A 141 29.61 31.28 20.69
CA PRO A 141 28.50 31.63 19.83
C PRO A 141 28.77 31.25 18.35
N ARG A 142 27.75 30.79 17.66
CA ARG A 142 27.79 30.40 16.23
C ARG A 142 26.70 31.16 15.47
N THR A 143 27.03 31.65 14.31
CA THR A 143 26.09 32.28 13.39
C THR A 143 25.93 31.40 12.16
N LEU A 144 24.68 31.12 11.79
CA LEU A 144 24.29 30.21 10.72
C LEU A 144 23.33 30.91 9.77
N ASP A 145 23.43 30.59 8.49
CA ASP A 145 22.40 30.90 7.51
C ASP A 145 21.61 29.61 7.25
N VAL A 146 20.35 29.64 7.57
CA VAL A 146 19.44 28.47 7.46
C VAL A 146 18.44 28.74 6.35
N PHE A 147 18.26 27.75 5.46
CA PHE A 147 17.33 27.87 4.35
C PHE A 147 16.37 26.69 4.37
N SER A 148 15.11 26.98 4.02
CA SER A 148 14.07 25.99 3.78
C SER A 148 13.59 26.15 2.34
N TYR A 149 13.38 25.05 1.61
CA TYR A 149 13.09 25.07 0.18
C TYR A 149 12.09 24.01 -0.20
N VAL A 150 11.06 24.39 -0.98
CA VAL A 150 10.15 23.51 -1.70
C VAL A 150 9.99 23.98 -3.14
N GLU A 151 9.89 23.05 -4.10
CA GLU A 151 9.47 23.37 -5.46
C GLU A 151 8.02 22.97 -5.66
N PHE A 152 7.17 23.92 -6.08
CA PHE A 152 5.76 23.66 -6.31
C PHE A 152 5.53 22.86 -7.61
N CYS A 153 4.74 21.81 -7.52
CA CYS A 153 4.10 21.20 -8.68
C CYS A 153 2.96 22.11 -9.17
N LEU A 154 2.69 22.06 -10.46
CA LEU A 154 1.59 22.81 -11.06
C LEU A 154 0.29 22.00 -11.02
N TRP A 155 0.05 21.32 -9.92
CA TRP A 155 -1.08 20.45 -9.55
C TRP A 155 -1.16 19.13 -10.33
N ASP A 156 -1.10 19.14 -11.65
CA ASP A 156 -1.07 17.92 -12.45
C ASP A 156 0.37 17.39 -12.59
N ALA A 157 0.64 16.29 -11.92
CA ALA A 157 1.97 15.69 -11.91
C ALA A 157 2.39 15.13 -13.27
N MET A 158 1.45 14.72 -14.13
CA MET A 158 1.75 14.29 -15.50
C MET A 158 2.19 15.47 -16.38
N ASP A 159 1.46 16.57 -16.30
CA ASP A 159 1.84 17.80 -17.00
C ASP A 159 3.19 18.32 -16.51
N ASP A 160 3.43 18.30 -15.19
CA ASP A 160 4.70 18.74 -14.60
C ASP A 160 5.87 17.82 -14.98
N SER A 161 5.62 16.54 -15.24
CA SER A 161 6.65 15.59 -15.65
C SER A 161 7.10 15.79 -17.10
N SER A 162 6.28 16.37 -17.96
CA SER A 162 6.59 16.65 -19.35
C SER A 162 7.31 17.99 -19.47
N ASN A 163 8.47 18.01 -20.13
CA ASN A 163 9.21 19.24 -20.38
C ASN A 163 8.42 20.25 -21.22
N PHE A 164 7.67 19.77 -22.22
CA PHE A 164 6.83 20.60 -23.07
C PHE A 164 5.69 21.23 -22.26
N GLN A 165 4.95 20.44 -21.52
CA GLN A 165 3.81 20.91 -20.74
C GLN A 165 4.27 21.87 -19.64
N ARG A 166 5.40 21.62 -19.01
CA ARG A 166 5.95 22.52 -17.99
C ARG A 166 6.24 23.92 -18.54
N ASN A 167 6.66 24.06 -19.77
CA ASN A 167 6.88 25.36 -20.39
C ASN A 167 5.61 26.17 -20.62
N PHE A 168 4.44 25.51 -20.68
CA PHE A 168 3.14 26.15 -20.84
C PHE A 168 2.34 26.25 -19.55
N SER A 169 2.67 25.46 -18.54
CA SER A 169 2.01 25.52 -17.24
C SER A 169 2.65 26.60 -16.38
N THR A 170 1.87 27.56 -15.95
CA THR A 170 2.33 28.74 -15.23
C THR A 170 1.64 28.87 -13.88
N GLY A 171 2.38 29.31 -12.88
CA GLY A 171 1.87 29.61 -11.55
C GLY A 171 2.17 31.02 -11.13
N GLU A 172 1.52 31.49 -10.09
CA GLU A 172 1.74 32.78 -9.48
C GLU A 172 1.98 32.62 -7.98
N VAL A 173 2.77 33.52 -7.43
CA VAL A 173 3.04 33.53 -5.99
C VAL A 173 2.62 34.85 -5.37
N GLU A 174 2.16 34.78 -4.12
CA GLU A 174 1.99 35.93 -3.23
C GLU A 174 2.84 35.70 -1.99
N VAL A 175 3.45 36.75 -1.46
CA VAL A 175 4.25 36.68 -0.22
C VAL A 175 3.67 37.62 0.82
N GLU A 176 3.49 37.10 2.05
CA GLU A 176 3.04 37.88 3.20
C GLU A 176 3.81 37.44 4.44
N GLY A 177 4.78 38.25 4.85
CA GLY A 177 5.70 37.90 5.93
C GLY A 177 6.50 36.64 5.59
N SER A 178 6.35 35.60 6.40
CA SER A 178 7.00 34.29 6.20
C SER A 178 6.09 33.28 5.48
N ALA A 179 5.00 33.71 4.86
CA ALA A 179 4.11 32.85 4.12
C ALA A 179 4.20 33.13 2.62
N ILE A 180 4.42 32.06 1.86
CA ILE A 180 4.48 32.05 0.39
C ILE A 180 3.27 31.25 -0.10
N TYR A 181 2.39 31.87 -0.87
CA TYR A 181 1.19 31.28 -1.43
C TYR A 181 1.42 31.00 -2.91
N HIS A 182 1.04 29.81 -3.36
CA HIS A 182 1.17 29.38 -4.75
C HIS A 182 -0.19 29.02 -5.32
N LYS A 183 -0.55 29.59 -6.46
CA LYS A 183 -1.76 29.30 -7.21
C LYS A 183 -1.46 29.08 -8.69
N THR A 184 -2.34 28.41 -9.41
CA THR A 184 -2.34 28.37 -10.86
C THR A 184 -3.76 28.26 -11.40
N GLU A 185 -4.03 28.97 -12.50
CA GLU A 185 -5.32 28.96 -13.21
C GLU A 185 -5.19 28.32 -14.60
N TYR A 186 -4.03 27.78 -14.92
CA TYR A 186 -3.77 27.21 -16.23
C TYR A 186 -4.69 26.03 -16.56
N ARG A 187 -5.26 26.01 -17.73
CA ARG A 187 -6.18 25.03 -18.33
C ARG A 187 -7.56 24.94 -17.68
N GLU A 188 -7.67 25.11 -16.39
CA GLU A 188 -8.94 25.06 -15.68
C GLU A 188 -8.93 26.03 -14.50
N ARG A 189 -10.12 26.49 -14.14
CA ARG A 189 -10.30 27.29 -12.95
C ARG A 189 -10.28 26.38 -11.72
N ARG A 190 -9.47 26.71 -10.72
CA ARG A 190 -9.27 25.87 -9.54
C ARG A 190 -9.57 26.64 -8.26
N ASP A 191 -10.17 25.98 -7.30
CA ASP A 191 -10.63 26.56 -6.03
C ASP A 191 -9.53 26.59 -4.98
N HIS A 192 -8.41 25.95 -5.23
CA HIS A 192 -7.35 25.67 -4.26
C HIS A 192 -6.05 26.40 -4.55
N TYR A 193 -5.26 26.52 -3.49
CA TYR A 193 -3.89 27.01 -3.55
C TYR A 193 -3.04 26.33 -2.47
N ALA A 194 -1.73 26.35 -2.62
CA ALA A 194 -0.76 25.90 -1.61
C ALA A 194 -0.25 27.08 -0.80
N VAL A 195 0.12 26.84 0.46
CA VAL A 195 0.82 27.78 1.32
C VAL A 195 2.03 27.11 1.96
N PHE A 196 3.19 27.75 1.83
CA PHE A 196 4.42 27.37 2.52
C PHE A 196 4.80 28.49 3.47
N TRP A 197 4.98 28.16 4.76
CA TRP A 197 5.18 29.19 5.77
C TRP A 197 6.22 28.80 6.82
N ALA A 198 6.70 29.79 7.56
CA ALA A 198 7.45 29.58 8.79
C ALA A 198 6.83 30.38 9.94
N ASN A 199 6.95 29.88 11.19
CA ASN A 199 6.48 30.60 12.39
C ASN A 199 7.38 31.77 12.81
N THR A 200 8.55 31.89 12.21
CA THR A 200 9.59 32.89 12.52
C THR A 200 9.73 33.88 11.34
N PRO A 201 9.90 35.19 11.59
CA PRO A 201 10.14 36.13 10.52
C PRO A 201 11.39 35.76 9.70
N VAL A 202 11.27 35.76 8.37
CA VAL A 202 12.36 35.48 7.47
C VAL A 202 13.32 36.69 7.37
N THR A 203 14.60 36.44 7.17
CA THR A 203 15.59 37.45 6.83
C THR A 203 15.48 37.86 5.36
N SER A 204 15.27 36.89 4.48
CA SER A 204 15.02 37.09 3.05
C SER A 204 14.31 35.83 2.51
N PHE A 205 13.81 35.92 1.28
CA PHE A 205 13.10 34.79 0.63
C PHE A 205 13.40 34.75 -0.86
N ASP A 206 13.13 33.62 -1.51
CA ASP A 206 13.03 33.53 -2.97
C ASP A 206 11.79 32.72 -3.37
N THR A 207 11.18 33.12 -4.48
CA THR A 207 10.06 32.37 -5.08
C THR A 207 10.33 31.94 -6.50
N SER A 208 11.49 32.31 -7.08
CA SER A 208 11.99 31.84 -8.36
C SER A 208 13.07 30.77 -8.18
N ARG A 209 12.89 29.62 -8.83
CA ARG A 209 13.89 28.53 -8.80
C ARG A 209 15.25 29.02 -9.30
N ASP A 210 15.26 29.77 -10.40
CA ASP A 210 16.52 30.24 -11.00
C ASP A 210 17.26 31.25 -10.11
N ALA A 211 16.52 32.04 -9.33
CA ALA A 211 17.11 32.93 -8.33
C ALA A 211 17.71 32.17 -7.14
N PHE A 212 17.01 31.09 -6.68
CA PHE A 212 17.49 30.31 -5.55
C PHE A 212 18.57 29.30 -5.94
N CYS A 213 18.32 28.48 -6.95
CA CYS A 213 19.22 27.39 -7.36
C CYS A 213 20.34 27.87 -8.30
N GLY A 214 20.13 28.95 -9.05
CA GLY A 214 20.93 29.32 -10.22
C GLY A 214 20.53 28.52 -11.47
N VAL A 215 20.77 29.09 -12.66
CA VAL A 215 20.42 28.46 -13.94
C VAL A 215 21.25 27.18 -14.19
N TYR A 216 22.48 27.16 -13.77
CA TYR A 216 23.41 26.01 -13.93
C TYR A 216 23.70 25.30 -12.60
N GLY A 217 23.17 25.81 -11.49
CA GLY A 217 23.19 25.15 -10.20
C GLY A 217 22.12 24.08 -10.10
N GLY A 218 21.82 23.66 -8.88
CA GLY A 218 20.77 22.69 -8.61
C GLY A 218 20.59 22.48 -7.11
N PRO A 219 19.71 21.58 -6.71
CA PRO A 219 19.46 21.36 -5.28
C PRO A 219 20.71 20.99 -4.46
N ALA A 220 21.72 20.39 -5.08
CA ALA A 220 22.96 20.01 -4.37
C ALA A 220 23.81 21.22 -3.91
N ALA A 221 23.73 22.34 -4.63
CA ALA A 221 24.55 23.53 -4.36
C ALA A 221 23.81 24.80 -4.82
N PRO A 222 22.67 25.16 -4.20
CA PRO A 222 21.91 26.34 -4.60
C PRO A 222 22.73 27.63 -4.43
N GLU A 223 22.68 28.51 -5.43
CA GLU A 223 23.44 29.76 -5.42
C GLU A 223 23.09 30.65 -4.23
N ALA A 224 21.83 30.77 -3.87
CA ALA A 224 21.41 31.55 -2.70
C ALA A 224 21.98 30.99 -1.38
N VAL A 225 22.03 29.64 -1.25
CA VAL A 225 22.61 29.00 -0.06
C VAL A 225 24.11 29.24 0.02
N LEU A 226 24.82 29.15 -1.11
CA LEU A 226 26.26 29.45 -1.17
C LEU A 226 26.57 30.92 -0.89
N ALA A 227 25.71 31.85 -1.37
CA ALA A 227 25.83 33.28 -1.12
C ALA A 227 25.45 33.68 0.31
N GLY A 228 24.74 32.82 1.06
CA GLY A 228 24.30 33.10 2.41
C GLY A 228 23.06 34.03 2.50
N HIS A 229 22.33 34.23 1.41
CA HIS A 229 21.09 35.04 1.39
C HIS A 229 20.23 34.78 0.15
N CYS A 230 18.94 35.03 0.26
CA CYS A 230 18.01 35.09 -0.86
C CYS A 230 17.92 36.50 -1.43
N SER A 231 17.40 36.61 -2.66
CA SER A 231 17.32 37.89 -3.40
C SER A 231 15.99 38.63 -3.26
N ASN A 232 15.00 38.04 -2.54
CA ASN A 232 13.60 38.44 -2.49
C ASN A 232 12.91 38.41 -3.87
N SER A 233 13.25 37.41 -4.68
CA SER A 233 12.67 37.22 -6.00
C SER A 233 11.16 36.91 -5.93
N MET A 234 10.42 37.42 -6.92
CA MET A 234 8.98 37.15 -7.11
C MET A 234 8.75 36.44 -8.43
N ALA A 235 8.26 35.21 -8.40
CA ALA A 235 7.95 34.43 -9.59
C ALA A 235 6.48 34.61 -10.00
N HIS A 236 6.28 35.11 -11.20
CA HIS A 236 5.02 35.12 -11.91
C HIS A 236 5.23 34.39 -13.24
N GLY A 237 4.74 33.15 -13.36
CA GLY A 237 4.92 32.31 -14.53
C GLY A 237 5.65 31.03 -14.23
N TRP A 238 6.93 30.93 -14.63
CA TRP A 238 7.63 29.65 -14.62
C TRP A 238 8.39 29.35 -13.31
N ALA A 239 8.47 28.05 -12.99
CA ALA A 239 9.29 27.49 -11.93
C ALA A 239 9.12 28.16 -10.54
N PRO A 240 7.87 28.31 -10.04
CA PRO A 240 7.64 28.87 -8.70
C PRO A 240 8.16 27.92 -7.62
N VAL A 241 8.85 28.50 -6.63
CA VAL A 241 9.36 27.81 -5.44
C VAL A 241 8.98 28.57 -4.19
N GLY A 242 9.08 27.93 -3.03
CA GLY A 242 9.07 28.57 -1.74
C GLY A 242 10.44 28.37 -1.10
N ALA A 243 11.16 29.47 -0.87
CA ALA A 243 12.43 29.44 -0.17
C ALA A 243 12.47 30.51 0.92
N HIS A 244 12.83 30.12 2.14
CA HIS A 244 13.02 31.01 3.28
C HIS A 244 14.49 31.03 3.65
N HIS A 245 14.97 32.18 4.11
CA HIS A 245 16.30 32.35 4.68
C HIS A 245 16.21 32.99 6.07
N PHE A 246 16.98 32.44 7.01
CA PHE A 246 17.11 32.91 8.39
C PHE A 246 18.59 33.07 8.74
N HIS A 247 18.96 34.26 9.18
CA HIS A 247 20.28 34.52 9.75
C HIS A 247 20.20 34.37 11.26
N ILE A 248 20.80 33.32 11.83
CA ILE A 248 20.59 32.90 13.22
C ILE A 248 21.90 32.88 13.97
N THR A 249 21.92 33.55 15.13
CA THR A 249 23.03 33.39 16.09
C THR A 249 22.57 32.53 17.26
N LEU A 250 23.34 31.50 17.60
CA LEU A 250 23.13 30.62 18.72
C LEU A 250 24.28 30.83 19.73
N ALA A 251 23.97 31.19 20.98
CA ALA A 251 24.96 31.22 22.06
C ALA A 251 25.49 29.80 22.34
N ALA A 252 26.56 29.68 23.11
CA ALA A 252 27.09 28.39 23.52
C ALA A 252 26.02 27.58 24.27
N GLY A 253 25.71 26.35 23.83
CA GLY A 253 24.69 25.48 24.40
C GLY A 253 23.24 25.85 24.05
N GLU A 254 22.99 26.94 23.36
CA GLU A 254 21.64 27.39 23.01
C GLU A 254 20.95 26.45 22.02
N LYS A 255 19.63 26.33 22.19
CA LYS A 255 18.72 25.61 21.34
C LYS A 255 17.65 26.57 20.79
N LYS A 256 17.40 26.51 19.48
CA LYS A 256 16.32 27.26 18.80
C LYS A 256 15.55 26.34 17.89
N SER A 257 14.24 26.56 17.77
CA SER A 257 13.37 25.87 16.81
C SER A 257 12.78 26.84 15.80
N ILE A 258 12.54 26.32 14.58
CA ILE A 258 11.77 26.95 13.52
C ILE A 258 10.74 25.91 13.08
N ILE A 259 9.48 26.32 12.99
CA ILE A 259 8.40 25.48 12.50
C ILE A 259 8.05 25.93 11.09
N PHE A 260 8.15 25.03 10.13
CA PHE A 260 7.67 25.20 8.77
C PHE A 260 6.38 24.42 8.59
N GLY A 261 5.56 24.87 7.66
CA GLY A 261 4.41 24.10 7.23
C GLY A 261 4.18 24.26 5.74
N LEU A 262 3.67 23.18 5.14
CA LEU A 262 3.25 23.13 3.74
C LEU A 262 1.79 22.68 3.71
N GLY A 263 0.88 23.59 3.33
CA GLY A 263 -0.56 23.37 3.41
C GLY A 263 -1.26 23.45 2.06
N TYR A 264 -2.39 22.74 1.99
CA TYR A 264 -3.38 22.81 0.92
C TYR A 264 -4.64 23.52 1.43
N ILE A 265 -5.06 24.52 0.71
CA ILE A 265 -6.25 25.33 1.04
C ILE A 265 -7.23 25.27 -0.12
N GLU A 266 -8.49 24.94 0.19
CA GLU A 266 -9.59 24.95 -0.74
C GLU A 266 -10.66 25.94 -0.24
N ASN A 267 -11.01 26.94 -1.05
CA ASN A 267 -12.09 27.87 -0.81
C ASN A 267 -13.25 27.57 -1.77
N PRO A 268 -14.50 27.90 -1.43
CA PRO A 268 -15.53 28.00 -2.45
C PRO A 268 -15.07 28.92 -3.59
N GLN A 269 -15.44 28.60 -4.82
CA GLN A 269 -14.92 29.29 -6.01
C GLN A 269 -15.13 30.81 -5.94
N GLU A 270 -16.27 31.22 -5.44
CA GLU A 270 -16.65 32.62 -5.29
C GLU A 270 -15.84 33.36 -4.21
N GLU A 271 -15.26 32.61 -3.27
CA GLU A 271 -14.49 33.14 -2.13
C GLU A 271 -12.97 32.95 -2.31
N LYS A 272 -12.51 32.43 -3.45
CA LYS A 272 -11.08 32.19 -3.66
C LYS A 272 -10.26 33.49 -3.61
N PHE A 273 -10.80 34.56 -4.14
CA PHE A 273 -10.17 35.87 -4.20
C PHE A 273 -10.93 36.93 -3.39
N VAL A 274 -10.20 37.79 -2.69
CA VAL A 274 -10.74 38.98 -2.00
C VAL A 274 -10.75 40.21 -2.93
N ALA A 275 -9.91 40.20 -3.97
CA ALA A 275 -9.84 41.16 -5.05
C ALA A 275 -9.28 40.49 -6.30
N PRO A 276 -9.37 41.07 -7.50
CA PRO A 276 -8.83 40.49 -8.73
C PRO A 276 -7.38 40.03 -8.55
N GLY A 277 -7.13 38.71 -8.65
CA GLY A 277 -5.83 38.06 -8.53
C GLY A 277 -5.28 37.93 -7.09
N ILE A 278 -5.94 38.46 -6.07
CA ILE A 278 -5.50 38.43 -4.65
C ILE A 278 -6.23 37.34 -3.89
N LEU A 279 -5.51 36.33 -3.41
CA LEU A 279 -6.06 35.17 -2.69
C LEU A 279 -6.74 35.57 -1.38
N ASN A 280 -7.81 34.88 -1.07
CA ASN A 280 -8.42 34.89 0.25
C ASN A 280 -7.60 33.98 1.19
N LYS A 281 -6.83 34.59 2.06
CA LYS A 281 -5.88 33.92 2.96
C LYS A 281 -6.47 33.55 4.32
N THR A 282 -7.77 33.75 4.55
CA THR A 282 -8.40 33.55 5.86
C THR A 282 -8.19 32.14 6.40
N ARG A 283 -8.46 31.12 5.58
CA ARG A 283 -8.29 29.70 5.97
C ARG A 283 -6.82 29.35 6.18
N ALA A 284 -5.92 29.87 5.33
CA ALA A 284 -4.48 29.64 5.48
C ALA A 284 -3.94 30.23 6.78
N ARG A 285 -4.33 31.48 7.12
CA ARG A 285 -3.94 32.11 8.39
C ARG A 285 -4.44 31.34 9.60
N ALA A 286 -5.67 30.81 9.54
CA ALA A 286 -6.22 29.96 10.60
C ALA A 286 -5.42 28.64 10.74
N MET A 287 -4.99 28.01 9.63
CA MET A 287 -4.12 26.84 9.65
C MET A 287 -2.76 27.17 10.27
N MET A 288 -2.09 28.21 9.82
CA MET A 288 -0.80 28.64 10.37
C MET A 288 -0.85 28.91 11.87
N ALA A 289 -1.93 29.54 12.36
CA ALA A 289 -2.10 29.86 13.78
C ALA A 289 -2.17 28.61 14.69
N ARG A 290 -2.59 27.46 14.15
CA ARG A 290 -2.64 26.20 14.91
C ARG A 290 -1.26 25.58 15.18
N TYR A 291 -0.23 26.01 14.44
CA TYR A 291 1.13 25.47 14.51
C TYR A 291 2.18 26.56 14.72
N ALA A 292 1.81 27.63 15.42
CA ALA A 292 2.68 28.78 15.60
C ALA A 292 3.76 28.58 16.68
N THR A 293 3.58 27.62 17.57
CA THR A 293 4.47 27.37 18.72
C THR A 293 4.86 25.89 18.86
N ASP A 294 6.02 25.64 19.49
CA ASP A 294 6.46 24.26 19.78
C ASP A 294 5.40 23.47 20.57
N ALA A 295 4.75 24.08 21.55
CA ALA A 295 3.73 23.43 22.36
C ALA A 295 2.51 22.96 21.52
N GLN A 296 2.12 23.73 20.49
CA GLN A 296 1.05 23.33 19.59
C GLN A 296 1.48 22.19 18.67
N VAL A 297 2.73 22.19 18.22
CA VAL A 297 3.30 21.11 17.40
C VAL A 297 3.44 19.83 18.25
N ASP A 298 3.93 19.94 19.51
CA ASP A 298 4.01 18.81 20.44
C ASP A 298 2.63 18.19 20.70
N GLU A 299 1.59 19.01 20.89
CA GLU A 299 0.22 18.51 21.05
C GLU A 299 -0.30 17.82 19.80
N ALA A 300 -0.09 18.39 18.60
CA ALA A 300 -0.48 17.74 17.35
C ALA A 300 0.24 16.40 17.14
N ARG A 301 1.52 16.34 17.51
CA ARG A 301 2.33 15.13 17.48
C ARG A 301 1.84 14.07 18.47
N ARG A 302 1.44 14.50 19.69
CA ARG A 302 0.84 13.62 20.70
C ARG A 302 -0.49 13.03 20.19
N VAL A 303 -1.38 13.84 19.60
CA VAL A 303 -2.66 13.40 19.02
C VAL A 303 -2.43 12.34 17.94
N LEU A 304 -1.42 12.52 17.08
CA LEU A 304 -1.05 11.52 16.08
C LEU A 304 -0.57 10.21 16.72
N THR A 305 0.24 10.29 17.78
CA THR A 305 0.74 9.11 18.51
C THR A 305 -0.40 8.35 19.18
N ASP A 306 -1.30 9.06 19.86
CA ASP A 306 -2.47 8.49 20.53
C ASP A 306 -3.38 7.79 19.53
N TYR A 307 -3.60 8.39 18.36
CA TYR A 307 -4.38 7.79 17.27
C TYR A 307 -3.81 6.42 16.84
N TRP A 308 -2.50 6.35 16.57
CA TRP A 308 -1.88 5.08 16.17
C TRP A 308 -1.89 4.07 17.29
N THR A 309 -1.69 4.50 18.53
CA THR A 309 -1.73 3.63 19.72
C THR A 309 -3.12 3.02 19.90
N ASP A 310 -4.17 3.82 19.79
CA ASP A 310 -5.54 3.30 19.89
C ASP A 310 -5.87 2.37 18.72
N LEU A 311 -5.55 2.77 17.48
CA LEU A 311 -5.85 1.99 16.28
C LEU A 311 -5.22 0.60 16.35
N LEU A 312 -3.92 0.53 16.65
CA LEU A 312 -3.19 -0.74 16.71
C LEU A 312 -3.60 -1.60 17.91
N SER A 313 -4.11 -1.01 19.00
CA SER A 313 -4.57 -1.77 20.18
C SER A 313 -5.74 -2.71 19.87
N GLY A 314 -6.39 -2.54 18.70
CA GLY A 314 -7.48 -3.41 18.25
C GLY A 314 -7.05 -4.82 17.85
N TRP A 315 -5.76 -5.02 17.55
CA TRP A 315 -5.19 -6.33 17.23
C TRP A 315 -3.72 -6.38 17.66
N GLN A 316 -3.42 -7.10 18.74
CA GLN A 316 -2.07 -7.23 19.30
C GLN A 316 -1.73 -8.69 19.55
N LEU A 317 -0.50 -9.08 19.23
CA LEU A 317 0.06 -10.42 19.41
C LEU A 317 1.20 -10.38 20.43
N ASP A 318 1.24 -11.38 21.30
CA ASP A 318 2.40 -11.76 22.10
C ASP A 318 2.60 -13.28 21.95
N SER A 319 3.58 -13.65 21.17
CA SER A 319 3.93 -15.03 20.89
C SER A 319 5.29 -15.44 21.48
N GLY A 320 6.04 -14.47 21.99
CA GLY A 320 7.43 -14.62 22.39
C GLY A 320 8.42 -14.68 21.21
N GLU A 321 7.94 -14.54 19.97
CA GLU A 321 8.76 -14.43 18.77
C GLU A 321 8.74 -12.95 18.31
N GLU A 322 9.72 -12.16 18.80
CA GLU A 322 9.78 -10.70 18.61
C GLU A 322 9.53 -10.23 17.18
N LYS A 323 10.09 -10.96 16.19
CA LYS A 323 9.96 -10.58 14.77
C LYS A 323 8.54 -10.75 14.25
N LEU A 324 7.85 -11.80 14.71
CA LEU A 324 6.45 -12.04 14.39
C LEU A 324 5.57 -10.99 15.08
N ASP A 325 5.78 -10.78 16.37
CA ASP A 325 4.98 -9.86 17.19
C ASP A 325 5.05 -8.43 16.65
N ARG A 326 6.26 -7.91 16.36
CA ARG A 326 6.45 -6.56 15.80
C ARG A 326 5.82 -6.37 14.42
N MET A 327 5.96 -7.38 13.54
CA MET A 327 5.37 -7.27 12.21
C MET A 327 3.85 -7.27 12.29
N VAL A 328 3.25 -8.21 13.00
CA VAL A 328 1.80 -8.38 13.06
C VAL A 328 1.13 -7.26 13.87
N SER A 329 1.71 -6.88 14.99
CA SER A 329 1.11 -5.88 15.90
C SER A 329 1.34 -4.42 15.47
N ILE A 330 2.37 -4.15 14.64
CA ILE A 330 2.76 -2.78 14.29
C ILE A 330 2.86 -2.59 12.77
N TRP A 331 3.94 -3.08 12.17
CA TRP A 331 4.35 -2.65 10.82
C TRP A 331 3.44 -3.15 9.71
N ASN A 332 2.94 -4.39 9.80
CA ASN A 332 2.02 -4.91 8.80
C ASN A 332 0.69 -4.14 8.80
N GLN A 333 0.13 -3.84 9.97
CA GLN A 333 -1.09 -3.04 10.09
C GLN A 333 -0.86 -1.59 9.60
N TYR A 334 0.30 -1.01 9.91
CA TYR A 334 0.67 0.31 9.40
C TYR A 334 0.72 0.31 7.86
N GLN A 335 1.37 -0.67 7.26
CA GLN A 335 1.41 -0.81 5.81
C GLN A 335 0.02 -1.06 5.22
N CYS A 336 -0.85 -1.84 5.87
CA CYS A 336 -2.24 -2.04 5.44
C CYS A 336 -3.03 -0.73 5.41
N MET A 337 -2.82 0.18 6.37
CA MET A 337 -3.41 1.52 6.32
C MET A 337 -2.93 2.31 5.10
N VAL A 338 -1.64 2.27 4.80
CA VAL A 338 -1.06 2.98 3.65
C VAL A 338 -1.61 2.40 2.34
N THR A 339 -1.64 1.08 2.18
CA THR A 339 -2.18 0.46 0.97
C THR A 339 -3.67 0.73 0.80
N PHE A 340 -4.46 0.70 1.88
CA PHE A 340 -5.86 1.09 1.84
C PHE A 340 -6.05 2.52 1.35
N ASN A 341 -5.24 3.46 1.85
CA ASN A 341 -5.35 4.88 1.47
C ASN A 341 -4.97 5.11 0.01
N MET A 342 -3.89 4.47 -0.44
CA MET A 342 -3.24 4.77 -1.72
C MET A 342 -3.61 3.81 -2.84
N SER A 343 -4.04 2.58 -2.54
CA SER A 343 -4.00 1.48 -3.50
C SER A 343 -2.63 1.43 -4.18
N ARG A 344 -2.54 1.71 -5.49
CA ARG A 344 -1.28 1.81 -6.23
C ARG A 344 -1.10 3.20 -6.87
N SER A 345 -1.84 4.22 -6.37
CA SER A 345 -1.95 5.53 -7.02
C SER A 345 -0.87 6.53 -6.65
N ALA A 346 -0.13 6.31 -5.58
CA ALA A 346 0.83 7.28 -5.03
C ALA A 346 2.14 6.62 -4.60
N SER A 347 2.74 5.82 -5.47
CA SER A 347 3.98 5.12 -5.20
C SER A 347 5.21 6.05 -5.29
N TYR A 348 6.23 5.72 -4.52
CA TYR A 348 7.56 6.27 -4.68
C TYR A 348 8.33 5.57 -5.81
N TYR A 349 8.09 4.27 -6.03
CA TYR A 349 8.88 3.44 -6.95
C TYR A 349 8.07 2.81 -8.08
N GLU A 350 6.79 2.50 -7.86
CA GLU A 350 6.02 1.71 -8.81
C GLU A 350 5.17 2.57 -9.74
N SER A 351 3.91 2.71 -9.43
CA SER A 351 2.93 3.25 -10.35
C SER A 351 2.98 4.76 -10.47
N GLY A 352 3.48 5.41 -9.40
CA GLY A 352 3.59 6.86 -9.38
C GLY A 352 2.28 7.55 -9.73
N ILE A 353 2.35 8.42 -10.72
CA ILE A 353 1.24 9.26 -11.17
C ILE A 353 0.39 8.63 -12.28
N GLY A 354 0.72 7.43 -12.74
CA GLY A 354 0.06 6.82 -13.90
C GLY A 354 -1.18 6.01 -13.58
N ARG A 355 -1.38 5.62 -12.30
CA ARG A 355 -2.47 4.72 -11.90
C ARG A 355 -3.51 5.40 -11.01
N GLY A 356 -4.75 4.86 -11.10
CA GLY A 356 -5.82 5.15 -10.17
C GLY A 356 -5.88 4.14 -9.01
N MET A 357 -7.04 4.08 -8.37
CA MET A 357 -7.40 3.07 -7.40
C MET A 357 -7.83 1.82 -8.15
N GLY A 358 -7.12 0.70 -8.00
CA GLY A 358 -7.51 -0.56 -8.62
C GLY A 358 -8.78 -1.13 -7.98
N PHE A 359 -9.68 -1.67 -8.79
CA PHE A 359 -10.89 -2.36 -8.31
C PHE A 359 -10.50 -3.59 -7.47
N ARG A 360 -9.77 -4.49 -8.08
CA ARG A 360 -9.21 -5.70 -7.46
C ARG A 360 -8.33 -5.37 -6.27
N ASP A 361 -7.41 -4.44 -6.45
CA ASP A 361 -6.45 -4.04 -5.41
C ASP A 361 -7.15 -3.52 -4.17
N SER A 362 -8.12 -2.59 -4.35
CA SER A 362 -8.85 -2.00 -3.23
C SER A 362 -9.70 -3.02 -2.48
N CYS A 363 -10.31 -4.00 -3.19
CA CYS A 363 -11.04 -5.09 -2.55
C CYS A 363 -10.12 -5.99 -1.70
N GLN A 364 -8.91 -6.28 -2.18
CA GLN A 364 -7.94 -7.09 -1.43
C GLN A 364 -7.34 -6.33 -0.25
N ASP A 365 -7.05 -5.03 -0.44
CA ASP A 365 -6.52 -4.19 0.65
C ASP A 365 -7.51 -4.11 1.83
N LEU A 366 -8.84 -4.23 1.58
CA LEU A 366 -9.84 -4.35 2.64
C LEU A 366 -9.60 -5.53 3.58
N LEU A 367 -9.06 -6.65 3.09
CA LEU A 367 -8.81 -7.85 3.92
C LEU A 367 -7.85 -7.57 5.09
N GLY A 368 -6.92 -6.64 4.90
CA GLY A 368 -5.98 -6.21 5.94
C GLY A 368 -6.42 -4.94 6.69
N PHE A 369 -7.55 -4.34 6.34
CA PHE A 369 -7.96 -3.04 6.87
C PHE A 369 -9.30 -3.04 7.62
N VAL A 370 -10.24 -3.91 7.28
CA VAL A 370 -11.61 -3.88 7.81
C VAL A 370 -11.69 -3.88 9.34
N HIS A 371 -10.75 -4.51 10.03
CA HIS A 371 -10.69 -4.54 11.49
C HIS A 371 -10.23 -3.22 12.12
N MET A 372 -9.51 -2.38 11.38
CA MET A 372 -8.97 -1.12 11.89
C MET A 372 -10.02 -0.01 11.91
N ILE A 373 -10.60 0.32 10.75
CA ILE A 373 -11.60 1.40 10.62
C ILE A 373 -12.75 0.92 9.74
N PRO A 374 -13.72 0.16 10.29
CA PRO A 374 -14.83 -0.43 9.54
C PRO A 374 -15.66 0.60 8.76
N THR A 375 -15.84 1.81 9.30
CA THR A 375 -16.62 2.88 8.64
C THR A 375 -15.97 3.35 7.33
N ARG A 376 -14.65 3.43 7.27
CA ARG A 376 -13.93 3.76 6.03
C ARG A 376 -13.94 2.59 5.05
N ALA A 377 -13.84 1.36 5.56
CA ALA A 377 -13.97 0.15 4.75
C ALA A 377 -15.33 0.08 4.06
N ARG A 378 -16.42 0.39 4.80
CA ARG A 378 -17.78 0.49 4.26
C ARG A 378 -17.87 1.48 3.11
N GLY A 379 -17.35 2.69 3.29
CA GLY A 379 -17.32 3.71 2.24
C GLY A 379 -16.55 3.25 1.01
N ARG A 380 -15.40 2.58 1.18
CA ARG A 380 -14.60 2.04 0.07
C ARG A 380 -15.33 0.97 -0.73
N ILE A 381 -16.08 0.07 -0.07
CA ILE A 381 -16.89 -0.95 -0.74
C ILE A 381 -17.93 -0.30 -1.65
N LEU A 382 -18.62 0.74 -1.17
CA LEU A 382 -19.61 1.47 -1.97
C LEU A 382 -18.97 2.22 -3.15
N ASP A 383 -17.82 2.88 -2.94
CA ASP A 383 -17.06 3.54 -4.00
C ASP A 383 -16.64 2.56 -5.11
N ILE A 384 -16.17 1.37 -4.74
CA ILE A 384 -15.77 0.31 -5.67
C ILE A 384 -16.99 -0.21 -6.44
N ALA A 385 -18.06 -0.57 -5.74
CA ALA A 385 -19.28 -1.10 -6.34
C ALA A 385 -19.90 -0.13 -7.36
N ALA A 386 -19.82 1.20 -7.12
CA ALA A 386 -20.31 2.22 -8.03
C ALA A 386 -19.60 2.22 -9.40
N THR A 387 -18.47 1.56 -9.54
CA THR A 387 -17.71 1.43 -10.80
C THR A 387 -17.98 0.11 -11.53
N GLN A 388 -18.90 -0.72 -11.04
CA GLN A 388 -19.34 -1.94 -11.70
C GLN A 388 -20.33 -1.63 -12.82
N PHE A 389 -20.31 -2.41 -13.90
CA PHE A 389 -21.28 -2.34 -14.98
C PHE A 389 -22.53 -3.22 -14.69
N GLU A 390 -23.62 -2.94 -15.42
CA GLU A 390 -24.89 -3.67 -15.24
C GLU A 390 -24.82 -5.16 -15.58
N ASP A 391 -23.85 -5.58 -16.40
CA ASP A 391 -23.61 -6.99 -16.71
C ASP A 391 -22.82 -7.75 -15.62
N GLY A 392 -22.30 -7.03 -14.64
CA GLY A 392 -21.52 -7.58 -13.53
C GLY A 392 -20.00 -7.42 -13.71
N SER A 393 -19.49 -7.04 -14.89
CA SER A 393 -18.10 -6.65 -15.07
C SER A 393 -17.81 -5.31 -14.37
N ALA A 394 -16.56 -4.88 -14.34
CA ALA A 394 -16.18 -3.64 -13.65
C ALA A 394 -15.08 -2.88 -14.39
N TYR A 395 -14.98 -1.59 -14.13
CA TYR A 395 -13.77 -0.85 -14.43
C TYR A 395 -12.61 -1.41 -13.62
N HIS A 396 -11.49 -1.64 -14.26
CA HIS A 396 -10.30 -2.13 -13.57
C HIS A 396 -9.72 -1.12 -12.58
N GLN A 397 -9.92 0.17 -12.82
CA GLN A 397 -9.47 1.26 -11.95
C GLN A 397 -10.49 2.40 -11.91
N TYR A 398 -10.48 3.17 -10.82
CA TYR A 398 -11.19 4.42 -10.71
C TYR A 398 -10.27 5.57 -10.25
N GLN A 399 -10.66 6.79 -10.54
CA GLN A 399 -9.89 7.99 -10.24
C GLN A 399 -10.09 8.41 -8.76
N PRO A 400 -9.04 8.57 -7.96
CA PRO A 400 -9.16 8.78 -6.50
C PRO A 400 -9.96 10.02 -6.10
N LEU A 401 -9.81 11.13 -6.82
CA LEU A 401 -10.45 12.40 -6.50
C LEU A 401 -11.95 12.40 -6.81
N THR A 402 -12.33 11.87 -7.98
CA THR A 402 -13.72 11.88 -8.46
C THR A 402 -14.49 10.60 -8.17
N LYS A 403 -13.78 9.51 -7.83
CA LYS A 403 -14.30 8.15 -7.62
C LYS A 403 -14.99 7.55 -8.85
N LYS A 404 -14.71 8.08 -10.03
CA LYS A 404 -15.28 7.59 -11.30
C LYS A 404 -14.37 6.58 -11.97
N GLY A 405 -14.99 5.60 -12.64
CA GLY A 405 -14.29 4.58 -13.40
C GLY A 405 -13.36 5.16 -14.46
N ASN A 406 -12.16 4.56 -14.62
CA ASN A 406 -11.17 5.02 -15.59
C ASN A 406 -11.41 4.35 -16.94
N ARG A 407 -11.95 5.11 -17.89
CA ARG A 407 -12.27 4.64 -19.25
C ARG A 407 -11.04 4.31 -20.10
N ASP A 408 -9.89 4.92 -19.80
CA ASP A 408 -8.65 4.66 -20.56
C ASP A 408 -8.10 3.26 -20.29
N VAL A 409 -8.29 2.76 -19.06
CA VAL A 409 -7.94 1.38 -18.68
C VAL A 409 -9.07 0.42 -19.06
N GLY A 410 -10.32 0.84 -18.89
CA GLY A 410 -11.50 0.06 -19.24
C GLY A 410 -11.79 -1.10 -18.30
N SER A 411 -12.31 -2.19 -18.86
CA SER A 411 -12.76 -3.42 -18.20
C SER A 411 -12.14 -4.67 -18.85
N GLY A 412 -12.71 -5.83 -18.54
CA GLY A 412 -12.34 -7.10 -19.17
C GLY A 412 -11.38 -7.96 -18.35
N PHE A 413 -11.09 -7.58 -17.10
CA PHE A 413 -10.38 -8.42 -16.15
C PHE A 413 -11.42 -9.25 -15.39
N ASN A 414 -11.57 -10.52 -15.76
CA ASN A 414 -12.72 -11.31 -15.34
C ASN A 414 -12.66 -11.81 -13.90
N ASP A 415 -11.57 -11.61 -13.19
CA ASP A 415 -11.48 -11.82 -11.75
C ASP A 415 -12.01 -10.64 -10.92
N ASP A 416 -12.02 -9.40 -11.48
CA ASP A 416 -12.45 -8.20 -10.77
C ASP A 416 -13.80 -8.36 -10.03
N PRO A 417 -14.89 -8.87 -10.65
CA PRO A 417 -16.18 -8.99 -9.98
C PRO A 417 -16.15 -9.84 -8.70
N LEU A 418 -15.36 -10.91 -8.68
CA LEU A 418 -15.29 -11.83 -7.53
C LEU A 418 -14.61 -11.19 -6.30
N TRP A 419 -13.73 -10.23 -6.52
CA TRP A 419 -13.08 -9.51 -5.43
C TRP A 419 -14.05 -8.60 -4.66
N LEU A 420 -15.11 -8.08 -5.31
CA LEU A 420 -16.15 -7.33 -4.61
C LEU A 420 -16.90 -8.20 -3.59
N ILE A 421 -17.17 -9.46 -3.95
CA ILE A 421 -17.76 -10.44 -3.03
C ILE A 421 -16.81 -10.66 -1.84
N ALA A 422 -15.52 -10.89 -2.11
CA ALA A 422 -14.51 -11.11 -1.08
C ALA A 422 -14.41 -9.96 -0.08
N GLY A 423 -14.30 -8.72 -0.57
CA GLY A 423 -14.20 -7.51 0.26
C GLY A 423 -15.46 -7.27 1.10
N THR A 424 -16.65 -7.44 0.49
CA THR A 424 -17.93 -7.28 1.19
C THR A 424 -18.15 -8.36 2.23
N ALA A 425 -17.85 -9.63 1.92
CA ALA A 425 -17.95 -10.73 2.87
C ALA A 425 -16.99 -10.55 4.06
N ALA A 426 -15.75 -10.07 3.82
CA ALA A 426 -14.81 -9.74 4.89
C ALA A 426 -15.37 -8.66 5.81
N TYR A 427 -15.96 -7.61 5.24
CA TYR A 427 -16.61 -6.55 6.02
C TYR A 427 -17.77 -7.07 6.89
N LEU A 428 -18.65 -7.89 6.30
CA LEU A 428 -19.80 -8.45 7.02
C LEU A 428 -19.36 -9.39 8.16
N ARG A 429 -18.36 -10.23 7.93
CA ARG A 429 -17.80 -11.11 8.98
C ARG A 429 -17.19 -10.30 10.12
N GLU A 430 -16.50 -9.21 9.81
CA GLU A 430 -15.89 -8.35 10.82
C GLU A 430 -16.91 -7.56 11.62
N THR A 431 -17.88 -6.95 10.95
CA THR A 431 -18.77 -5.96 11.57
C THR A 431 -20.16 -6.49 11.96
N GLY A 432 -20.69 -7.46 11.23
CA GLY A 432 -22.10 -7.85 11.31
C GLY A 432 -23.06 -6.77 10.79
N ASP A 433 -22.56 -5.77 10.05
CA ASP A 433 -23.40 -4.69 9.50
C ASP A 433 -24.06 -5.12 8.19
N TRP A 434 -25.16 -5.82 8.31
CA TRP A 434 -25.95 -6.26 7.16
C TRP A 434 -26.61 -5.12 6.38
N SER A 435 -26.72 -3.92 6.96
CA SER A 435 -27.36 -2.77 6.31
C SER A 435 -26.63 -2.33 5.04
N ILE A 436 -25.35 -2.63 4.92
CA ILE A 436 -24.56 -2.31 3.72
C ILE A 436 -25.14 -2.96 2.46
N LEU A 437 -25.75 -4.14 2.57
CA LEU A 437 -26.34 -4.87 1.43
C LEU A 437 -27.57 -4.18 0.84
N ASP A 438 -28.22 -3.34 1.62
CA ASP A 438 -29.42 -2.61 1.23
C ASP A 438 -29.09 -1.17 0.74
N GLU A 439 -27.82 -0.76 0.81
CA GLU A 439 -27.36 0.54 0.29
C GLU A 439 -27.57 0.64 -1.21
N SER A 440 -28.16 1.74 -1.64
CA SER A 440 -28.37 2.05 -3.05
C SER A 440 -27.07 2.54 -3.68
N VAL A 441 -26.54 1.80 -4.66
CA VAL A 441 -25.26 2.08 -5.32
C VAL A 441 -25.47 2.12 -6.84
N ALA A 442 -24.89 3.13 -7.49
CA ALA A 442 -24.95 3.30 -8.93
C ALA A 442 -24.20 2.17 -9.66
N PHE A 443 -24.67 1.79 -10.86
CA PHE A 443 -23.84 1.08 -11.84
C PHE A 443 -23.21 2.11 -12.81
N ASP A 444 -21.96 1.87 -13.22
CA ASP A 444 -21.19 2.75 -14.14
C ASP A 444 -21.14 4.23 -13.68
N ASN A 445 -21.13 4.44 -12.36
CA ASN A 445 -21.25 5.77 -11.74
C ASN A 445 -22.49 6.59 -12.20
N ASP A 446 -23.55 5.92 -12.67
CA ASP A 446 -24.82 6.51 -13.12
C ASP A 446 -25.91 6.30 -12.06
N GLU A 447 -26.22 7.34 -11.31
CA GLU A 447 -27.22 7.31 -10.23
C GLU A 447 -28.61 6.86 -10.70
N SER A 448 -28.94 7.02 -11.98
CA SER A 448 -30.22 6.55 -12.53
C SER A 448 -30.32 5.02 -12.60
N LYS A 449 -29.20 4.32 -12.45
CA LYS A 449 -29.08 2.85 -12.48
C LYS A 449 -28.79 2.25 -11.11
N ALA A 450 -28.96 3.04 -10.05
CA ALA A 450 -28.66 2.60 -8.69
C ALA A 450 -29.55 1.41 -8.27
N GLN A 451 -28.91 0.41 -7.65
CA GLN A 451 -29.53 -0.79 -7.09
C GLN A 451 -28.91 -1.08 -5.71
N PRO A 452 -29.55 -1.92 -4.88
CA PRO A 452 -28.93 -2.37 -3.63
C PRO A 452 -27.57 -3.05 -3.87
N LEU A 453 -26.62 -2.89 -2.95
CA LEU A 453 -25.32 -3.56 -3.03
C LEU A 453 -25.45 -5.09 -3.20
N MET A 454 -26.47 -5.69 -2.62
CA MET A 454 -26.75 -7.13 -2.82
C MET A 454 -26.93 -7.48 -4.30
N GLU A 455 -27.52 -6.59 -5.11
CA GLU A 455 -27.66 -6.79 -6.57
C GLU A 455 -26.29 -6.72 -7.27
N HIS A 456 -25.37 -5.86 -6.81
CA HIS A 456 -24.00 -5.82 -7.31
C HIS A 456 -23.29 -7.16 -7.06
N LEU A 457 -23.41 -7.73 -5.86
CA LEU A 457 -22.84 -9.06 -5.55
C LEU A 457 -23.45 -10.17 -6.39
N ARG A 458 -24.79 -10.14 -6.59
CA ARG A 458 -25.50 -11.09 -7.44
C ARG A 458 -24.95 -11.06 -8.87
N ARG A 459 -24.81 -9.86 -9.45
CA ARG A 459 -24.26 -9.70 -10.81
C ARG A 459 -22.80 -10.10 -10.90
N SER A 460 -22.01 -9.82 -9.88
CA SER A 460 -20.62 -10.32 -9.78
C SER A 460 -20.54 -11.83 -9.87
N PHE A 461 -21.39 -12.53 -9.11
CA PHE A 461 -21.45 -13.98 -9.13
C PHE A 461 -21.97 -14.53 -10.48
N GLN A 462 -23.06 -13.95 -10.99
CA GLN A 462 -23.69 -14.36 -12.24
C GLN A 462 -22.80 -14.11 -13.45
N TYR A 463 -22.00 -13.04 -13.45
CA TYR A 463 -21.04 -12.75 -14.52
C TYR A 463 -20.15 -13.97 -14.77
N THR A 464 -19.53 -14.52 -13.74
CA THR A 464 -18.70 -15.72 -13.89
C THR A 464 -19.51 -16.94 -14.33
N CYS A 465 -20.73 -17.13 -13.82
CA CYS A 465 -21.61 -18.25 -14.21
C CYS A 465 -21.93 -18.24 -15.71
N THR A 466 -22.05 -17.08 -16.34
CA THR A 466 -22.39 -16.90 -17.74
C THR A 466 -21.18 -16.81 -18.67
N HIS A 467 -19.98 -16.73 -18.12
CA HIS A 467 -18.72 -16.59 -18.85
C HIS A 467 -17.83 -17.81 -18.64
N LEU A 468 -18.34 -18.99 -19.01
CA LEU A 468 -17.61 -20.25 -18.95
C LEU A 468 -17.19 -20.70 -20.35
N GLY A 469 -15.97 -21.21 -20.44
CA GLY A 469 -15.41 -21.72 -21.68
C GLY A 469 -15.72 -23.21 -21.93
N PRO A 470 -15.07 -23.79 -22.97
CA PRO A 470 -15.32 -25.17 -23.41
C PRO A 470 -15.07 -26.24 -22.36
N HIS A 471 -14.18 -26.00 -21.42
CA HIS A 471 -13.86 -26.93 -20.33
C HIS A 471 -14.69 -26.74 -19.06
N GLY A 472 -15.64 -25.78 -19.09
CA GLY A 472 -16.43 -25.41 -17.92
C GLY A 472 -15.67 -24.54 -16.90
N LEU A 473 -14.55 -23.97 -17.31
CA LEU A 473 -13.77 -23.03 -16.52
C LEU A 473 -14.12 -21.58 -16.93
N PRO A 474 -14.00 -20.60 -16.02
CA PRO A 474 -14.27 -19.20 -16.38
C PRO A 474 -13.33 -18.64 -17.44
N PHE A 475 -13.87 -17.82 -18.35
CA PHE A 475 -13.05 -17.07 -19.28
C PHE A 475 -12.13 -16.11 -18.54
N ILE A 476 -10.89 -15.98 -19.01
CA ILE A 476 -9.90 -15.08 -18.44
C ILE A 476 -10.18 -13.59 -18.80
N GLY A 477 -10.83 -13.34 -19.94
CA GLY A 477 -10.98 -11.99 -20.47
C GLY A 477 -9.67 -11.42 -21.00
N ARG A 478 -9.41 -10.17 -20.73
CA ARG A 478 -8.15 -9.48 -21.05
C ARG A 478 -6.98 -10.04 -20.26
N ALA A 479 -7.18 -10.26 -18.98
CA ALA A 479 -6.29 -10.94 -18.05
C ALA A 479 -7.08 -11.29 -16.77
N ASP A 480 -6.50 -12.05 -15.87
CA ASP A 480 -6.96 -12.19 -14.49
C ASP A 480 -6.04 -11.39 -13.54
N TRP A 481 -5.88 -11.85 -12.28
CA TRP A 481 -4.99 -11.19 -11.30
C TRP A 481 -3.58 -10.92 -11.86
N ASN A 482 -3.10 -11.77 -12.74
CA ASN A 482 -1.83 -11.56 -13.43
C ASN A 482 -2.09 -10.75 -14.72
N ASP A 483 -2.01 -9.44 -14.60
CA ASP A 483 -2.24 -8.49 -15.71
C ASP A 483 -1.37 -8.76 -16.94
N CYS A 484 -0.27 -9.48 -16.77
CA CYS A 484 0.71 -9.76 -17.81
C CYS A 484 0.46 -11.08 -18.56
N LEU A 485 -0.52 -11.89 -18.11
CA LEU A 485 -0.96 -13.11 -18.80
C LEU A 485 -2.10 -12.80 -19.77
N ASN A 486 -1.77 -12.50 -21.01
CA ASN A 486 -2.69 -11.92 -22.00
C ASN A 486 -3.07 -12.96 -23.06
N LEU A 487 -3.87 -13.94 -22.70
CA LEU A 487 -4.21 -15.10 -23.52
C LEU A 487 -5.15 -14.78 -24.70
N ASN A 488 -5.81 -13.62 -24.67
CA ASN A 488 -6.70 -13.14 -25.72
C ASN A 488 -6.23 -11.85 -26.41
N CYS A 489 -5.16 -11.23 -25.91
CA CYS A 489 -4.63 -9.95 -26.38
C CYS A 489 -3.25 -10.17 -26.97
N PHE A 490 -3.16 -10.66 -28.20
CA PHE A 490 -1.88 -10.90 -28.87
C PHE A 490 -1.77 -10.10 -30.16
N SER A 491 -0.53 -9.80 -30.53
CA SER A 491 -0.16 -9.07 -31.73
C SER A 491 0.45 -10.02 -32.73
N GLU A 492 0.11 -9.85 -34.03
CA GLU A 492 0.72 -10.63 -35.11
C GLU A 492 1.98 -9.95 -35.67
N HIS A 493 2.22 -8.68 -35.33
CA HIS A 493 3.32 -7.88 -35.86
C HIS A 493 4.22 -7.34 -34.76
N PRO A 494 5.56 -7.39 -34.92
CA PRO A 494 6.52 -6.96 -33.89
C PRO A 494 6.41 -5.50 -33.45
N GLY A 495 5.79 -4.64 -34.26
CA GLY A 495 5.61 -3.22 -33.97
C GLY A 495 4.34 -2.88 -33.21
N GLU A 496 3.52 -3.86 -32.91
CA GLU A 496 2.24 -3.67 -32.23
C GLU A 496 2.35 -3.99 -30.74
N SER A 497 1.69 -3.19 -29.91
CA SER A 497 1.55 -3.47 -28.48
C SER A 497 0.32 -4.35 -28.25
N PHE A 498 0.44 -5.38 -27.41
CA PHE A 498 -0.69 -6.21 -26.99
C PHE A 498 -1.83 -5.39 -26.37
N GLN A 499 -1.53 -4.22 -25.80
CA GLN A 499 -2.53 -3.32 -25.20
C GLN A 499 -3.43 -2.61 -26.22
N ILE A 500 -3.00 -2.48 -27.46
CA ILE A 500 -3.71 -1.78 -28.53
C ILE A 500 -4.19 -2.70 -29.65
N THR A 501 -3.80 -3.98 -29.62
CA THR A 501 -4.24 -4.99 -30.58
C THR A 501 -5.27 -5.91 -29.93
N GLY A 502 -6.28 -6.31 -30.67
CA GLY A 502 -7.36 -7.16 -30.18
C GLY A 502 -7.22 -8.60 -30.63
N PRO A 503 -8.11 -9.49 -30.17
CA PRO A 503 -9.23 -9.21 -29.27
C PRO A 503 -8.78 -9.12 -27.80
N SER A 504 -9.36 -8.18 -27.04
CA SER A 504 -9.18 -8.11 -25.57
C SER A 504 -10.05 -9.10 -24.83
N GLU A 505 -11.03 -9.69 -25.51
CA GLU A 505 -11.91 -10.74 -25.02
C GLU A 505 -11.87 -11.92 -26.00
N GLY A 506 -11.89 -13.12 -25.47
CA GLY A 506 -11.86 -14.33 -26.28
C GLY A 506 -12.81 -15.39 -25.75
N PRO A 507 -13.46 -16.16 -26.67
CA PRO A 507 -14.48 -17.15 -26.29
C PRO A 507 -13.90 -18.47 -25.80
N VAL A 508 -12.58 -18.67 -25.76
CA VAL A 508 -11.98 -19.96 -25.41
C VAL A 508 -10.88 -19.89 -24.35
N ALA A 509 -10.20 -18.77 -24.16
CA ALA A 509 -9.16 -18.66 -23.12
C ALA A 509 -9.78 -18.67 -21.74
N GLU A 510 -9.39 -19.66 -20.91
CA GLU A 510 -9.98 -19.96 -19.61
C GLU A 510 -8.95 -19.88 -18.51
N SER A 511 -9.36 -19.48 -17.29
CA SER A 511 -8.50 -19.36 -16.11
C SER A 511 -8.89 -20.37 -15.02
N VAL A 512 -7.96 -21.24 -14.64
CA VAL A 512 -8.10 -22.12 -13.47
C VAL A 512 -7.99 -21.33 -12.17
N PHE A 513 -7.24 -20.23 -12.17
CA PHE A 513 -7.16 -19.32 -11.03
C PHE A 513 -8.52 -18.66 -10.73
N ILE A 514 -9.21 -18.10 -11.74
CA ILE A 514 -10.56 -17.54 -11.56
C ILE A 514 -11.53 -18.63 -11.12
N ALA A 515 -11.40 -19.87 -11.62
CA ALA A 515 -12.22 -20.99 -11.16
C ALA A 515 -12.04 -21.28 -9.66
N GLY A 516 -10.79 -21.27 -9.17
CA GLY A 516 -10.50 -21.38 -7.74
C GLY A 516 -11.11 -20.24 -6.93
N MET A 517 -11.00 -18.99 -7.42
CA MET A 517 -11.67 -17.82 -6.82
C MET A 517 -13.18 -17.97 -6.77
N PHE A 518 -13.78 -18.38 -7.88
CA PHE A 518 -15.24 -18.59 -7.96
C PHE A 518 -15.73 -19.62 -6.95
N VAL A 519 -15.00 -20.73 -6.78
CA VAL A 519 -15.34 -21.71 -5.75
C VAL A 519 -15.21 -21.13 -4.34
N LYS A 520 -14.12 -20.38 -4.06
CA LYS A 520 -13.89 -19.79 -2.75
C LYS A 520 -14.92 -18.71 -2.41
N TYR A 521 -15.02 -17.69 -3.23
CA TYR A 521 -15.85 -16.52 -2.96
C TYR A 521 -17.32 -16.75 -3.31
N GLY A 522 -17.61 -17.71 -4.19
CA GLY A 522 -18.95 -18.22 -4.42
C GLY A 522 -19.55 -18.91 -3.19
N LYS A 523 -18.75 -19.69 -2.43
CA LYS A 523 -19.18 -20.25 -1.14
C LYS A 523 -19.55 -19.13 -0.17
N GLU A 524 -18.74 -18.06 -0.10
CA GLU A 524 -19.07 -16.88 0.72
C GLU A 524 -20.36 -16.19 0.25
N TYR A 525 -20.57 -16.02 -1.06
CA TYR A 525 -21.81 -15.49 -1.61
C TYR A 525 -23.03 -16.36 -1.26
N ALA A 526 -22.92 -17.69 -1.41
CA ALA A 526 -24.00 -18.61 -1.06
C ALA A 526 -24.36 -18.55 0.44
N ASP A 527 -23.35 -18.36 1.31
CA ASP A 527 -23.56 -18.19 2.74
C ASP A 527 -24.25 -16.85 3.07
N LEU A 528 -23.86 -15.74 2.40
CA LEU A 528 -24.55 -14.45 2.51
C LEU A 528 -26.04 -14.57 2.08
N CYS A 529 -26.32 -15.25 0.96
CA CYS A 529 -27.68 -15.53 0.52
C CYS A 529 -28.48 -16.33 1.57
N GLY A 530 -27.86 -17.36 2.17
CA GLY A 530 -28.47 -18.16 3.23
C GLY A 530 -28.83 -17.31 4.45
N HIS A 531 -27.95 -16.46 4.93
CA HIS A 531 -28.20 -15.56 6.06
C HIS A 531 -29.25 -14.48 5.77
N ARG A 532 -29.41 -14.09 4.50
CA ARG A 532 -30.48 -13.17 4.05
C ARG A 532 -31.83 -13.90 3.78
N GLY A 533 -31.88 -15.19 3.99
CA GLY A 533 -33.10 -15.99 3.75
C GLY A 533 -33.39 -16.28 2.25
N LEU A 534 -32.41 -16.07 1.36
CA LEU A 534 -32.50 -16.32 -0.08
C LEU A 534 -32.10 -17.77 -0.38
N ALA A 535 -32.88 -18.72 0.14
CA ALA A 535 -32.52 -20.15 0.14
C ALA A 535 -32.39 -20.76 -1.27
N ASP A 536 -33.28 -20.40 -2.20
CA ASP A 536 -33.20 -20.87 -3.59
C ASP A 536 -31.96 -20.36 -4.32
N GLU A 537 -31.59 -19.07 -4.10
CA GLU A 537 -30.42 -18.47 -4.68
C GLU A 537 -29.12 -19.09 -4.10
N ALA A 538 -29.10 -19.35 -2.80
CA ALA A 538 -28.01 -20.07 -2.15
C ALA A 538 -27.81 -21.47 -2.70
N ALA A 539 -28.92 -22.20 -2.94
CA ALA A 539 -28.89 -23.55 -3.52
C ALA A 539 -28.39 -23.54 -4.97
N ALA A 540 -28.90 -22.65 -5.81
CA ALA A 540 -28.44 -22.47 -7.19
C ALA A 540 -26.96 -22.08 -7.27
N ALA A 541 -26.50 -21.21 -6.35
CA ALA A 541 -25.10 -20.84 -6.24
C ALA A 541 -24.22 -22.05 -5.93
N ARG A 542 -24.59 -22.87 -4.93
CA ARG A 542 -23.85 -24.09 -4.58
C ARG A 542 -23.79 -25.10 -5.71
N GLU A 543 -24.84 -25.23 -6.52
CA GLU A 543 -24.84 -26.10 -7.71
C GLU A 543 -23.84 -25.57 -8.77
N SER A 544 -23.82 -24.27 -9.03
CA SER A 544 -22.88 -23.67 -9.96
C SER A 544 -21.44 -23.82 -9.50
N ILE A 545 -21.18 -23.63 -8.20
CA ILE A 545 -19.88 -23.81 -7.57
C ILE A 545 -19.40 -25.25 -7.74
N ALA A 546 -20.27 -26.25 -7.48
CA ALA A 546 -19.92 -27.66 -7.61
C ALA A 546 -19.55 -28.06 -9.06
N ARG A 547 -20.24 -27.48 -10.07
CA ARG A 547 -19.89 -27.69 -11.49
C ARG A 547 -18.49 -27.17 -11.82
N VAL A 548 -18.14 -25.95 -11.38
CA VAL A 548 -16.83 -25.37 -11.63
C VAL A 548 -15.74 -26.09 -10.84
N GLU A 549 -16.01 -26.50 -9.59
CA GLU A 549 -15.10 -27.32 -8.79
C GLU A 549 -14.78 -28.63 -9.49
N GLN A 550 -15.78 -29.31 -10.08
CA GLN A 550 -15.57 -30.53 -10.86
C GLN A 550 -14.75 -30.28 -12.12
N ALA A 551 -14.94 -29.14 -12.80
CA ALA A 551 -14.12 -28.74 -13.97
C ALA A 551 -12.65 -28.55 -13.57
N VAL A 552 -12.37 -27.92 -12.42
CA VAL A 552 -11.00 -27.77 -11.89
C VAL A 552 -10.38 -29.13 -11.61
N LEU A 553 -11.10 -30.06 -10.97
CA LEU A 553 -10.62 -31.40 -10.62
C LEU A 553 -10.34 -32.30 -11.83
N THR A 554 -10.90 -31.95 -12.99
CA THR A 554 -10.75 -32.72 -14.23
C THR A 554 -9.92 -31.96 -15.26
N ALA A 555 -10.52 -31.03 -15.99
CA ALA A 555 -9.83 -30.24 -17.03
C ALA A 555 -8.76 -29.31 -16.47
N GLY A 556 -8.95 -28.79 -15.26
CA GLY A 556 -7.95 -27.95 -14.57
C GLY A 556 -6.78 -28.71 -13.95
N TRP A 557 -6.79 -30.05 -13.98
CA TRP A 557 -5.77 -30.88 -13.32
C TRP A 557 -4.78 -31.49 -14.33
N ASP A 558 -3.48 -31.36 -14.06
CA ASP A 558 -2.38 -31.85 -14.93
C ASP A 558 -1.77 -33.17 -14.46
N GLY A 559 -2.36 -33.82 -13.44
CA GLY A 559 -1.87 -35.07 -12.86
C GLY A 559 -0.96 -34.87 -11.64
N GLU A 560 -0.28 -33.73 -11.52
CA GLU A 560 0.59 -33.39 -10.40
C GLU A 560 0.31 -32.01 -9.79
N TRP A 561 -0.30 -31.09 -10.54
CA TRP A 561 -0.67 -29.76 -10.09
C TRP A 561 -1.87 -29.23 -10.87
N PHE A 562 -2.47 -28.11 -10.43
CA PHE A 562 -3.52 -27.42 -11.16
C PHE A 562 -2.91 -26.63 -12.32
N ARG A 563 -3.45 -26.80 -13.54
CA ARG A 563 -3.08 -26.01 -14.70
C ARG A 563 -3.30 -24.52 -14.46
N ARG A 564 -2.60 -23.66 -15.19
CA ARG A 564 -2.82 -22.21 -15.09
C ARG A 564 -4.05 -21.76 -15.85
N ALA A 565 -4.17 -22.23 -17.08
CA ALA A 565 -5.17 -21.74 -18.02
C ALA A 565 -5.26 -22.65 -19.25
N TYR A 566 -6.22 -22.30 -20.12
CA TYR A 566 -6.21 -22.65 -21.55
C TYR A 566 -6.14 -21.37 -22.37
N ASP A 567 -5.31 -21.34 -23.41
CA ASP A 567 -5.13 -20.16 -24.26
C ASP A 567 -6.27 -19.99 -25.29
N ALA A 568 -6.22 -18.93 -26.11
CA ALA A 568 -7.22 -18.65 -27.15
C ALA A 568 -7.36 -19.75 -28.20
N PHE A 569 -6.43 -20.67 -28.28
CA PHE A 569 -6.42 -21.81 -29.22
C PHE A 569 -6.80 -23.13 -28.53
N GLY A 570 -7.17 -23.08 -27.24
CA GLY A 570 -7.53 -24.23 -26.44
C GLY A 570 -6.32 -25.07 -26.01
N GLN A 571 -5.09 -24.53 -26.09
CA GLN A 571 -3.88 -25.21 -25.64
C GLN A 571 -3.70 -24.98 -24.13
N PRO A 572 -3.21 -26.01 -23.38
CA PRO A 572 -2.99 -25.86 -21.95
C PRO A 572 -1.80 -24.92 -21.68
N VAL A 573 -1.97 -24.09 -20.64
CA VAL A 573 -0.93 -23.23 -20.06
C VAL A 573 -0.69 -23.68 -18.62
N GLY A 574 0.55 -23.74 -18.20
CA GLY A 574 0.85 -24.24 -16.86
C GLY A 574 0.72 -25.77 -16.76
N SER A 575 1.07 -26.49 -17.80
CA SER A 575 1.03 -27.95 -17.92
C SER A 575 2.44 -28.52 -18.08
N LYS A 576 2.64 -29.73 -17.63
CA LYS A 576 3.88 -30.50 -17.89
C LYS A 576 4.15 -30.72 -19.37
N GLU A 577 3.15 -30.56 -20.21
CA GLU A 577 3.26 -30.64 -21.66
C GLU A 577 3.91 -29.39 -22.31
N CYS A 578 4.00 -28.29 -21.54
CA CYS A 578 4.66 -27.07 -21.99
C CYS A 578 6.19 -27.18 -21.86
N ASP A 579 6.93 -26.60 -22.80
CA ASP A 579 8.39 -26.55 -22.72
C ASP A 579 8.86 -25.62 -21.58
N GLU A 580 8.18 -24.48 -21.41
CA GLU A 580 8.41 -23.45 -20.40
C GLU A 580 7.08 -23.08 -19.71
N GLY A 581 7.12 -22.49 -18.54
CA GLY A 581 5.91 -22.13 -17.79
C GLY A 581 5.05 -23.35 -17.44
N GLN A 582 5.67 -24.42 -16.94
CA GLN A 582 4.97 -25.69 -16.65
C GLN A 582 4.07 -25.61 -15.42
N ILE A 583 4.49 -24.89 -14.38
CA ILE A 583 3.75 -24.73 -13.15
C ILE A 583 3.70 -23.27 -12.74
N PHE A 584 2.52 -22.81 -12.27
CA PHE A 584 2.27 -21.46 -11.78
C PHE A 584 1.74 -21.51 -10.36
N ILE A 585 2.11 -20.54 -9.52
CA ILE A 585 1.74 -20.47 -8.10
C ILE A 585 0.24 -20.17 -7.89
N GLU A 586 -0.36 -19.33 -8.74
CA GLU A 586 -1.68 -18.75 -8.49
C GLU A 586 -2.79 -19.80 -8.36
N PRO A 587 -2.96 -20.78 -9.28
CA PRO A 587 -3.99 -21.78 -9.13
C PRO A 587 -3.71 -22.74 -7.96
N GLN A 588 -2.44 -23.02 -7.63
CA GLN A 588 -2.13 -23.93 -6.52
C GLN A 588 -2.60 -23.31 -5.19
N GLY A 589 -2.28 -22.04 -4.94
CA GLY A 589 -2.74 -21.34 -3.75
C GLY A 589 -4.24 -21.22 -3.69
N MET A 590 -4.87 -20.67 -4.72
CA MET A 590 -6.28 -20.32 -4.70
C MET A 590 -7.21 -21.54 -4.68
N CYS A 591 -6.94 -22.57 -5.50
CA CYS A 591 -7.74 -23.79 -5.51
C CYS A 591 -7.69 -24.52 -4.16
N VAL A 592 -6.48 -24.64 -3.56
CA VAL A 592 -6.37 -25.30 -2.25
C VAL A 592 -7.01 -24.47 -1.13
N MET A 593 -6.89 -23.14 -1.14
CA MET A 593 -7.62 -22.27 -0.22
C MET A 593 -9.14 -22.41 -0.35
N ALA A 594 -9.65 -22.69 -1.54
CA ALA A 594 -11.07 -22.99 -1.80
C ALA A 594 -11.50 -24.38 -1.30
N GLY A 595 -10.55 -25.23 -0.88
CA GLY A 595 -10.78 -26.62 -0.47
C GLY A 595 -10.81 -27.62 -1.62
N ILE A 596 -10.52 -27.18 -2.85
CA ILE A 596 -10.55 -28.05 -4.05
C ILE A 596 -9.44 -29.10 -3.95
N GLY A 597 -9.80 -30.34 -4.17
CA GLY A 597 -8.86 -31.47 -4.20
C GLY A 597 -8.36 -31.92 -2.82
N LYS A 598 -8.88 -31.39 -1.72
CA LYS A 598 -8.50 -31.79 -0.36
C LYS A 598 -8.83 -33.25 -0.11
N GLU A 599 -10.07 -33.65 -0.39
CA GLU A 599 -10.57 -35.03 -0.16
C GLU A 599 -10.02 -36.04 -1.18
N THR A 600 -9.65 -35.59 -2.38
CA THR A 600 -9.10 -36.44 -3.44
C THR A 600 -7.59 -36.57 -3.41
N GLY A 601 -6.90 -35.85 -2.53
CA GLY A 601 -5.45 -35.81 -2.42
C GLY A 601 -4.74 -34.92 -3.47
N GLN A 602 -5.48 -34.33 -4.43
CA GLN A 602 -4.91 -33.44 -5.45
C GLN A 602 -4.30 -32.17 -4.84
N ALA A 603 -4.94 -31.60 -3.81
CA ALA A 603 -4.42 -30.44 -3.08
C ALA A 603 -3.04 -30.72 -2.47
N ALA A 604 -2.87 -31.85 -1.79
CA ALA A 604 -1.58 -32.24 -1.19
C ALA A 604 -0.50 -32.45 -2.27
N ARG A 605 -0.87 -33.08 -3.41
CA ARG A 605 0.06 -33.28 -4.51
C ARG A 605 0.46 -31.95 -5.17
N ALA A 606 -0.49 -31.02 -5.33
CA ALA A 606 -0.21 -29.69 -5.90
C ALA A 606 0.76 -28.90 -5.02
N LEU A 607 0.53 -28.84 -3.70
CA LEU A 607 1.44 -28.14 -2.78
C LEU A 607 2.82 -28.81 -2.71
N LYS A 608 2.88 -30.13 -2.83
CA LYS A 608 4.16 -30.84 -2.93
C LYS A 608 4.91 -30.44 -4.21
N SER A 609 4.21 -30.29 -5.33
CA SER A 609 4.81 -29.81 -6.59
C SER A 609 5.29 -28.35 -6.48
N VAL A 610 4.59 -27.51 -5.74
CA VAL A 610 5.04 -26.14 -5.42
C VAL A 610 6.36 -26.19 -4.63
N GLU A 611 6.41 -26.98 -3.57
CA GLU A 611 7.63 -27.15 -2.77
C GLU A 611 8.81 -27.65 -3.62
N GLU A 612 8.60 -28.65 -4.45
CA GLU A 612 9.66 -29.27 -5.27
C GLU A 612 10.14 -28.36 -6.41
N ARG A 613 9.28 -27.52 -6.99
CA ARG A 613 9.57 -26.81 -8.25
C ARG A 613 9.69 -25.30 -8.10
N LEU A 614 8.90 -24.68 -7.22
CA LEU A 614 8.80 -23.23 -7.10
C LEU A 614 9.51 -22.68 -5.86
N ASP A 615 9.78 -23.51 -4.87
CA ASP A 615 10.36 -23.03 -3.61
C ASP A 615 11.81 -22.57 -3.75
N THR A 616 12.14 -21.47 -3.08
CA THR A 616 13.50 -20.93 -2.99
C THR A 616 13.79 -20.44 -1.57
N LYS A 617 15.03 -20.06 -1.30
CA LYS A 617 15.40 -19.49 -0.01
C LYS A 617 14.79 -18.11 0.28
N TYR A 618 14.30 -17.39 -0.75
CA TYR A 618 13.75 -16.03 -0.63
C TYR A 618 12.24 -15.94 -0.86
N GLY A 619 11.60 -17.07 -1.11
CA GLY A 619 10.17 -17.17 -1.36
C GLY A 619 9.84 -18.16 -2.46
N VAL A 620 8.56 -18.28 -2.78
CA VAL A 620 8.03 -19.16 -3.82
C VAL A 620 7.92 -18.40 -5.13
N LEU A 621 8.49 -18.95 -6.19
CA LEU A 621 8.48 -18.37 -7.55
C LEU A 621 7.07 -18.34 -8.13
N LEU A 622 6.81 -17.37 -9.00
CA LEU A 622 5.51 -17.27 -9.68
C LEU A 622 5.31 -18.44 -10.65
N LEU A 623 6.33 -18.80 -11.41
CA LEU A 623 6.27 -19.92 -12.36
C LEU A 623 7.64 -20.59 -12.58
N GLN A 624 7.65 -21.77 -13.17
CA GLN A 624 8.86 -22.49 -13.65
C GLN A 624 8.52 -23.46 -14.77
N PRO A 625 9.47 -23.72 -15.72
CA PRO A 625 10.66 -22.93 -16.05
C PRO A 625 10.31 -21.52 -16.54
N ALA A 626 11.23 -20.56 -16.39
CA ALA A 626 11.05 -19.21 -16.91
C ALA A 626 10.95 -19.22 -18.45
N TYR A 627 10.20 -18.27 -19.00
CA TYR A 627 10.16 -18.02 -20.45
C TYR A 627 11.47 -17.37 -20.89
N THR A 628 12.07 -17.92 -21.92
CA THR A 628 13.35 -17.44 -22.50
C THR A 628 13.14 -16.63 -23.78
N THR A 629 11.96 -16.71 -24.38
CA THR A 629 11.58 -15.98 -25.60
C THR A 629 10.18 -15.40 -25.47
N TYR A 630 9.94 -14.30 -26.17
CA TYR A 630 8.60 -13.71 -26.24
C TYR A 630 7.64 -14.63 -27.01
N ARG A 631 6.49 -14.92 -26.38
CA ARG A 631 5.41 -15.77 -26.94
C ARG A 631 4.15 -14.95 -27.14
N LEU A 632 3.78 -14.73 -28.37
CA LEU A 632 2.64 -13.88 -28.74
C LEU A 632 1.34 -14.29 -28.04
N ASN A 633 1.06 -15.59 -27.94
CA ASN A 633 -0.16 -16.14 -27.35
C ASN A 633 -0.21 -16.08 -25.81
N LEU A 634 0.86 -15.67 -25.15
CA LEU A 634 0.93 -15.54 -23.69
C LEU A 634 1.02 -14.07 -23.23
N GLY A 635 1.47 -13.19 -24.13
CA GLY A 635 1.57 -11.77 -23.87
C GLY A 635 2.76 -11.35 -23.02
N GLU A 636 2.56 -10.31 -22.25
CA GLU A 636 3.63 -9.56 -21.55
C GLU A 636 4.46 -10.41 -20.60
N ILE A 637 3.87 -11.43 -19.97
CA ILE A 637 4.57 -12.31 -19.03
C ILE A 637 5.84 -12.91 -19.62
N SER A 638 5.84 -13.22 -20.92
CA SER A 638 6.99 -13.80 -21.63
C SER A 638 7.98 -12.74 -22.14
N SER A 639 7.70 -11.46 -21.98
CA SER A 639 8.59 -10.36 -22.40
C SER A 639 9.64 -9.98 -21.36
N TYR A 640 9.40 -10.28 -20.10
CA TYR A 640 10.35 -10.00 -19.04
C TYR A 640 11.53 -10.94 -19.07
N PRO A 641 12.74 -10.47 -18.68
CA PRO A 641 13.88 -11.36 -18.54
C PRO A 641 13.61 -12.46 -17.50
N PRO A 642 14.16 -13.67 -17.65
CA PRO A 642 14.01 -14.76 -16.70
C PRO A 642 14.34 -14.35 -15.25
N GLY A 643 13.48 -14.68 -14.31
CA GLY A 643 13.63 -14.37 -12.90
C GLY A 643 13.16 -12.97 -12.48
N TYR A 644 12.62 -12.18 -13.39
CA TYR A 644 12.10 -10.85 -13.05
C TYR A 644 10.60 -10.75 -13.23
N LYS A 645 9.97 -9.96 -12.34
CA LYS A 645 8.53 -9.71 -12.34
C LYS A 645 7.72 -11.02 -12.44
N GLU A 646 6.75 -11.06 -13.33
CA GLU A 646 5.88 -12.22 -13.52
C GLU A 646 6.59 -13.41 -14.23
N ASN A 647 7.74 -13.19 -14.86
CA ASN A 647 8.49 -14.26 -15.51
C ASN A 647 9.47 -14.95 -14.53
N ALA A 648 8.95 -15.83 -13.70
CA ALA A 648 9.70 -16.59 -12.68
C ALA A 648 10.36 -15.76 -11.59
N GLY A 649 9.90 -14.52 -11.35
CA GLY A 649 10.20 -13.78 -10.13
C GLY A 649 9.44 -14.36 -8.93
N ILE A 650 9.80 -13.93 -7.73
CA ILE A 650 9.03 -14.16 -6.50
C ILE A 650 8.07 -13.00 -6.37
N PHE A 651 6.80 -13.23 -6.68
CA PHE A 651 5.77 -12.23 -6.47
C PHE A 651 5.24 -12.38 -5.05
N CYS A 652 5.59 -11.44 -4.15
CA CYS A 652 5.32 -11.59 -2.72
C CYS A 652 3.83 -11.63 -2.38
N HIS A 653 2.97 -11.13 -3.25
CA HIS A 653 1.50 -11.15 -3.11
C HIS A 653 0.92 -12.58 -3.11
N ASN A 654 1.50 -13.52 -3.89
CA ASN A 654 1.01 -14.89 -4.00
C ASN A 654 1.57 -15.80 -2.91
N ASN A 655 2.69 -15.44 -2.30
CA ASN A 655 3.33 -16.28 -1.27
C ASN A 655 2.41 -16.52 -0.06
N PRO A 656 1.67 -15.53 0.48
CA PRO A 656 0.65 -15.75 1.49
C PRO A 656 -0.44 -16.74 1.07
N TRP A 657 -0.80 -16.84 -0.22
CA TRP A 657 -1.80 -17.82 -0.68
C TRP A 657 -1.30 -19.25 -0.50
N ILE A 658 -0.01 -19.51 -0.74
CA ILE A 658 0.58 -20.84 -0.47
C ILE A 658 0.61 -21.11 1.03
N SER A 659 1.02 -20.15 1.85
CA SER A 659 0.99 -20.29 3.31
C SER A 659 -0.43 -20.61 3.82
N CYS A 660 -1.45 -19.88 3.34
CA CYS A 660 -2.86 -20.16 3.64
C CYS A 660 -3.27 -21.57 3.19
N ALA A 661 -2.88 -21.97 1.98
CA ALA A 661 -3.18 -23.29 1.43
C ALA A 661 -2.58 -24.41 2.28
N GLU A 662 -1.34 -24.26 2.72
CA GLU A 662 -0.69 -25.20 3.64
C GLU A 662 -1.44 -25.33 4.97
N THR A 663 -1.99 -24.24 5.52
CA THR A 663 -2.80 -24.30 6.75
C THR A 663 -4.13 -25.05 6.55
N VAL A 664 -4.73 -24.98 5.34
CA VAL A 664 -5.94 -25.74 5.00
C VAL A 664 -5.68 -27.25 5.08
N LEU A 665 -4.46 -27.70 4.77
CA LEU A 665 -4.01 -29.09 4.89
C LEU A 665 -3.42 -29.42 6.26
N GLY A 666 -3.24 -28.44 7.16
CA GLY A 666 -2.70 -28.67 8.50
C GLY A 666 -1.18 -28.63 8.60
N HIS A 667 -0.49 -28.12 7.60
CA HIS A 667 0.98 -28.07 7.52
C HIS A 667 1.53 -26.76 8.12
N GLY A 668 1.42 -26.58 9.45
CA GLY A 668 1.81 -25.36 10.14
C GLY A 668 3.29 -24.98 10.02
N ASP A 669 4.19 -25.96 10.06
CA ASP A 669 5.63 -25.74 9.89
C ASP A 669 5.93 -25.13 8.49
N ARG A 670 5.36 -25.73 7.45
CA ARG A 670 5.57 -25.29 6.07
C ARG A 670 4.92 -23.93 5.81
N ALA A 671 3.72 -23.71 6.32
CA ALA A 671 3.03 -22.43 6.22
C ALA A 671 3.86 -21.29 6.84
N PHE A 672 4.41 -21.50 8.03
CA PHE A 672 5.25 -20.52 8.71
C PHE A 672 6.61 -20.33 8.00
N GLU A 673 7.20 -21.38 7.44
CA GLU A 673 8.40 -21.27 6.62
C GLU A 673 8.20 -20.35 5.41
N VAL A 674 7.10 -20.54 4.65
CA VAL A 674 6.76 -19.69 3.50
C VAL A 674 6.57 -18.24 3.94
N TYR A 675 5.84 -18.00 5.03
CA TYR A 675 5.67 -16.66 5.61
C TYR A 675 7.01 -15.98 5.90
N ARG A 676 7.93 -16.66 6.58
CA ARG A 676 9.21 -16.08 7.01
C ARG A 676 10.11 -15.64 5.83
N LYS A 677 10.02 -16.33 4.69
CA LYS A 677 10.86 -16.05 3.52
C LYS A 677 10.64 -14.67 2.91
N THR A 678 9.43 -14.13 3.02
CA THR A 678 9.06 -12.82 2.47
C THR A 678 8.81 -11.76 3.54
N CYS A 679 8.87 -12.14 4.83
CA CYS A 679 8.61 -11.22 5.92
C CYS A 679 9.83 -10.31 6.20
N PRO A 680 9.69 -8.97 6.13
CA PRO A 680 10.81 -8.03 6.22
C PRO A 680 11.67 -8.20 7.47
N ALA A 681 11.06 -8.36 8.64
CA ALA A 681 11.81 -8.50 9.90
C ALA A 681 12.71 -9.76 9.94
N TYR A 682 12.38 -10.80 9.16
CA TYR A 682 13.21 -12.03 9.10
C TYR A 682 14.34 -11.93 8.07
N ILE A 683 14.28 -10.95 7.15
CA ILE A 683 15.28 -10.74 6.10
C ILE A 683 16.11 -9.47 6.30
N GLU A 684 15.95 -8.79 7.44
CA GLU A 684 16.72 -7.58 7.81
C GLU A 684 18.24 -7.79 7.74
N ASP A 685 18.73 -8.99 8.09
CA ASP A 685 20.16 -9.31 8.10
C ASP A 685 20.80 -9.34 6.70
N ILE A 686 19.97 -9.41 5.64
CA ILE A 686 20.41 -9.43 4.24
C ILE A 686 19.95 -8.18 3.47
N SER A 687 19.80 -7.04 4.15
CA SER A 687 19.31 -5.80 3.54
C SER A 687 20.16 -5.32 2.35
N GLU A 688 21.45 -5.66 2.28
CA GLU A 688 22.29 -5.36 1.11
C GLU A 688 21.90 -6.18 -0.14
N ILE A 689 21.27 -7.33 0.03
CA ILE A 689 20.75 -8.18 -1.05
C ILE A 689 19.30 -7.79 -1.34
N HIS A 690 18.47 -7.75 -0.30
CA HIS A 690 17.04 -7.46 -0.42
C HIS A 690 16.76 -6.02 -0.86
N ARG A 691 17.53 -5.04 -0.40
CA ARG A 691 17.62 -3.64 -0.76
C ARG A 691 16.43 -2.75 -0.36
N THR A 692 15.21 -3.26 -0.34
CA THR A 692 14.03 -2.50 0.14
C THR A 692 13.99 -2.44 1.66
N GLU A 693 13.08 -1.64 2.20
CA GLU A 693 12.92 -1.38 3.63
C GLU A 693 12.69 -2.67 4.41
N PRO A 694 13.38 -2.89 5.54
CA PRO A 694 13.20 -4.09 6.37
C PRO A 694 12.00 -4.04 7.32
N TYR A 695 11.17 -2.99 7.24
CA TYR A 695 9.98 -2.82 8.08
C TYR A 695 8.66 -2.92 7.30
N VAL A 696 8.71 -3.07 5.96
CA VAL A 696 7.51 -3.22 5.12
C VAL A 696 7.70 -4.26 4.02
N TYR A 697 6.60 -4.89 3.61
CA TYR A 697 6.60 -5.87 2.54
C TYR A 697 6.83 -5.24 1.18
N SER A 698 7.56 -5.95 0.33
CA SER A 698 7.77 -5.62 -1.08
C SER A 698 6.77 -6.34 -1.98
N GLN A 699 6.58 -5.84 -3.19
CA GLN A 699 5.73 -6.48 -4.19
C GLN A 699 6.40 -7.74 -4.76
N MET A 700 7.69 -7.64 -5.11
CA MET A 700 8.41 -8.72 -5.77
C MET A 700 9.87 -8.78 -5.35
N VAL A 701 10.44 -9.98 -5.53
CA VAL A 701 11.86 -10.28 -5.34
C VAL A 701 12.36 -10.98 -6.60
N ALA A 702 13.55 -10.66 -7.07
CA ALA A 702 14.18 -11.33 -8.19
C ALA A 702 14.34 -12.84 -7.91
N GLY A 703 13.89 -13.66 -8.85
CA GLY A 703 13.89 -15.12 -8.76
C GLY A 703 15.26 -15.76 -9.03
N LYS A 704 15.34 -17.08 -8.92
CA LYS A 704 16.60 -17.83 -9.01
C LYS A 704 17.29 -17.74 -10.39
N ASP A 705 16.52 -17.41 -11.44
CA ASP A 705 17.04 -17.30 -12.80
C ASP A 705 17.61 -15.88 -13.08
N ALA A 706 17.39 -14.93 -12.17
CA ALA A 706 17.92 -13.58 -12.27
C ALA A 706 19.35 -13.47 -11.70
N PRO A 707 20.25 -12.70 -12.35
CA PRO A 707 21.57 -12.39 -11.79
C PRO A 707 21.54 -11.74 -10.41
N THR A 708 20.47 -11.01 -10.11
CA THR A 708 20.26 -10.31 -8.82
C THR A 708 19.33 -11.09 -7.89
N PHE A 709 19.37 -12.42 -7.89
CA PHE A 709 18.51 -13.26 -7.06
C PHE A 709 18.45 -12.78 -5.61
N GLY A 710 17.26 -12.48 -5.12
CA GLY A 710 16.99 -11.96 -3.78
C GLY A 710 16.81 -10.44 -3.71
N GLU A 711 17.07 -9.68 -4.79
CA GLU A 711 16.83 -8.25 -4.84
C GLU A 711 15.34 -7.95 -4.94
N ALA A 712 14.79 -7.21 -3.96
CA ALA A 712 13.40 -6.80 -3.93
C ALA A 712 13.17 -5.43 -4.59
N LYS A 713 11.93 -5.22 -5.03
CA LYS A 713 11.46 -3.96 -5.62
C LYS A 713 10.03 -3.65 -5.18
N ASN A 714 9.66 -2.37 -5.32
CA ASN A 714 8.31 -1.85 -5.13
C ASN A 714 7.76 -2.18 -3.73
N SER A 715 8.38 -1.59 -2.73
CA SER A 715 7.91 -1.67 -1.34
C SER A 715 6.64 -0.85 -1.11
N TRP A 716 5.94 -1.07 -0.01
CA TRP A 716 4.77 -0.37 0.48
C TRP A 716 3.46 -0.70 -0.24
N LEU A 717 3.27 -0.20 -1.47
CA LEU A 717 1.97 -0.30 -2.15
C LEU A 717 1.81 -1.64 -2.86
N THR A 718 1.49 -2.65 -2.08
CA THR A 718 1.31 -4.02 -2.56
C THR A 718 0.24 -4.76 -1.78
N GLY A 719 -0.54 -5.59 -2.45
CA GLY A 719 -1.48 -6.51 -1.79
C GLY A 719 -0.82 -7.55 -0.88
N THR A 720 0.52 -7.67 -0.94
CA THR A 720 1.28 -8.49 -0.01
C THR A 720 0.98 -8.13 1.45
N ALA A 721 0.85 -6.83 1.78
CA ALA A 721 0.57 -6.39 3.14
C ALA A 721 -0.75 -6.94 3.67
N ALA A 722 -1.84 -6.76 2.92
CA ALA A 722 -3.18 -7.23 3.31
C ALA A 722 -3.26 -8.75 3.37
N TRP A 723 -2.74 -9.44 2.35
CA TRP A 723 -2.75 -10.90 2.31
C TRP A 723 -1.87 -11.53 3.38
N THR A 724 -0.73 -10.91 3.71
CA THR A 724 0.12 -11.42 4.80
C THR A 724 -0.54 -11.22 6.15
N PHE A 725 -1.19 -10.06 6.38
CA PHE A 725 -1.96 -9.86 7.61
C PHE A 725 -3.10 -10.86 7.73
N CYS A 726 -3.86 -11.09 6.65
CA CYS A 726 -4.91 -12.10 6.60
C CYS A 726 -4.35 -13.51 6.86
N ASN A 727 -3.25 -13.89 6.20
CA ASN A 727 -2.58 -15.16 6.41
C ASN A 727 -2.18 -15.38 7.87
N VAL A 728 -1.46 -14.43 8.46
CA VAL A 728 -0.98 -14.60 9.84
C VAL A 728 -2.14 -14.57 10.82
N SER A 729 -3.03 -13.59 10.76
CA SER A 729 -4.10 -13.43 11.74
C SER A 729 -5.17 -14.51 11.65
N GLN A 730 -5.59 -14.88 10.42
CA GLN A 730 -6.74 -15.76 10.22
C GLN A 730 -6.37 -17.21 9.91
N TYR A 731 -5.23 -17.47 9.24
CA TYR A 731 -4.85 -18.83 8.83
C TYR A 731 -3.80 -19.45 9.75
N LEU A 732 -2.70 -18.73 10.06
CA LEU A 732 -1.66 -19.24 10.96
C LEU A 732 -2.14 -19.19 12.42
N LEU A 733 -2.44 -17.99 12.94
CA LEU A 733 -2.93 -17.83 14.31
C LEU A 733 -4.41 -18.23 14.46
N GLY A 734 -5.11 -18.42 13.34
CA GLY A 734 -6.46 -18.98 13.31
C GLY A 734 -7.54 -18.13 13.96
N ILE A 735 -7.38 -16.81 14.08
CA ILE A 735 -8.39 -15.91 14.65
C ILE A 735 -9.28 -15.40 13.51
N GLN A 736 -10.33 -16.16 13.20
CA GLN A 736 -11.12 -16.00 11.98
C GLN A 736 -12.49 -15.34 12.27
N PRO A 737 -12.72 -14.09 11.82
CA PRO A 737 -14.08 -13.54 11.81
C PRO A 737 -14.99 -14.38 10.92
N THR A 738 -16.18 -14.74 11.45
CA THR A 738 -17.25 -15.42 10.72
C THR A 738 -18.55 -14.63 10.85
N LEU A 739 -19.58 -15.05 10.13
CA LEU A 739 -20.89 -14.40 10.26
C LEU A 739 -21.50 -14.63 11.65
N ASP A 740 -21.19 -15.78 12.27
CA ASP A 740 -21.78 -16.25 13.54
C ASP A 740 -20.93 -15.89 14.77
N GLY A 741 -19.68 -15.49 14.61
CA GLY A 741 -18.77 -15.18 15.71
C GLY A 741 -17.30 -15.21 15.31
N LEU A 742 -16.43 -15.39 16.28
CA LEU A 742 -14.99 -15.45 16.08
C LEU A 742 -14.51 -16.91 16.18
N LYS A 743 -14.18 -17.55 15.06
CA LYS A 743 -13.67 -18.93 15.02
C LYS A 743 -12.19 -18.95 15.39
N ILE A 744 -11.81 -19.88 16.27
CA ILE A 744 -10.41 -20.10 16.64
C ILE A 744 -9.96 -21.47 16.08
N ASP A 745 -9.06 -21.43 15.09
CA ASP A 745 -8.58 -22.63 14.37
C ASP A 745 -7.10 -22.48 13.97
N PRO A 746 -6.19 -22.45 14.97
CA PRO A 746 -4.75 -22.22 14.71
C PRO A 746 -4.12 -23.34 13.88
N CYS A 747 -3.19 -22.93 12.99
CA CYS A 747 -2.30 -23.85 12.31
C CYS A 747 -0.89 -23.27 12.36
N ILE A 748 -0.15 -23.62 13.40
CA ILE A 748 1.13 -23.03 13.79
C ILE A 748 2.28 -24.03 13.72
N PRO A 749 3.53 -23.56 13.63
CA PRO A 749 4.66 -24.47 13.67
C PRO A 749 4.74 -25.17 15.04
N HIS A 750 5.18 -26.43 15.02
CA HIS A 750 5.32 -27.25 16.24
C HIS A 750 6.25 -26.62 17.30
N THR A 751 7.11 -25.70 16.87
CA THR A 751 8.04 -24.98 17.75
C THR A 751 7.35 -23.89 18.58
N LEU A 752 6.21 -23.35 18.12
CA LEU A 752 5.44 -22.33 18.83
C LEU A 752 4.55 -23.00 19.89
N LYS A 753 4.86 -22.76 21.17
CA LYS A 753 4.19 -23.42 22.30
C LYS A 753 2.87 -22.75 22.72
N GLY A 754 2.61 -21.58 22.20
CA GLY A 754 1.39 -20.81 22.45
C GLY A 754 1.61 -19.34 22.15
N TYR A 755 0.55 -18.57 22.27
CA TYR A 755 0.56 -17.12 22.08
C TYR A 755 -0.67 -16.50 22.74
N THR A 756 -0.65 -15.18 22.92
CA THR A 756 -1.83 -14.40 23.30
C THR A 756 -2.16 -13.36 22.25
N VAL A 757 -3.47 -13.16 22.02
CA VAL A 757 -3.97 -12.12 21.13
C VAL A 757 -4.98 -11.26 21.88
N THR A 758 -4.80 -9.94 21.83
CA THR A 758 -5.86 -8.98 22.17
C THR A 758 -6.55 -8.60 20.87
N ARG A 759 -7.86 -8.82 20.79
CA ARG A 759 -8.67 -8.61 19.59
C ARG A 759 -9.94 -7.82 19.90
N ARG A 760 -10.07 -6.61 19.34
CA ARG A 760 -11.36 -5.92 19.30
C ARG A 760 -12.21 -6.49 18.18
N TYR A 761 -13.39 -7.01 18.50
CA TYR A 761 -14.30 -7.59 17.52
C TYR A 761 -15.75 -7.24 17.85
N ARG A 762 -16.45 -6.62 16.91
CA ARG A 762 -17.85 -6.17 17.04
C ARG A 762 -18.12 -5.38 18.33
N GLY A 763 -17.17 -4.51 18.72
CA GLY A 763 -17.28 -3.62 19.88
C GLY A 763 -16.89 -4.24 21.23
N ALA A 764 -16.56 -5.53 21.30
CA ALA A 764 -16.00 -6.18 22.47
C ALA A 764 -14.50 -6.44 22.33
N THR A 765 -13.81 -6.65 23.46
CA THR A 765 -12.39 -7.03 23.50
C THR A 765 -12.27 -8.48 23.94
N TYR A 766 -11.56 -9.27 23.16
CA TYR A 766 -11.26 -10.68 23.45
C TYR A 766 -9.78 -10.80 23.79
N HIS A 767 -9.45 -11.33 24.97
CA HIS A 767 -8.12 -11.77 25.35
C HIS A 767 -8.03 -13.28 25.12
N ILE A 768 -7.38 -13.68 24.02
CA ILE A 768 -7.34 -15.05 23.56
C ILE A 768 -5.94 -15.60 23.86
N ARG A 769 -5.88 -16.60 24.74
CA ARG A 769 -4.67 -17.38 25.01
C ARG A 769 -4.78 -18.72 24.30
N VAL A 770 -3.84 -19.02 23.42
CA VAL A 770 -3.69 -20.33 22.79
C VAL A 770 -2.51 -21.05 23.40
N GLU A 771 -2.74 -22.27 23.84
CA GLU A 771 -1.73 -23.16 24.44
C GLU A 771 -1.54 -24.40 23.55
N ASN A 772 -0.29 -24.75 23.25
CA ASN A 772 0.05 -25.91 22.42
C ASN A 772 0.96 -26.88 23.19
N PRO A 773 0.45 -27.54 24.25
CA PRO A 773 1.26 -28.42 25.09
C PRO A 773 1.75 -29.68 24.36
N SER A 774 1.00 -30.14 23.35
CA SER A 774 1.29 -31.35 22.58
C SER A 774 2.18 -31.09 21.36
N ALA A 775 2.55 -29.81 21.12
CA ALA A 775 3.34 -29.39 19.96
C ALA A 775 2.73 -29.86 18.62
N VAL A 776 1.40 -29.85 18.52
CA VAL A 776 0.70 -30.16 17.27
C VAL A 776 0.72 -28.96 16.33
N GLN A 777 0.61 -29.22 15.02
CA GLN A 777 0.56 -28.12 14.06
C GLN A 777 -0.87 -27.60 13.86
N LYS A 778 -1.90 -28.42 14.06
CA LYS A 778 -3.31 -28.07 13.88
C LYS A 778 -4.19 -28.88 14.83
N GLY A 779 -5.37 -28.36 15.13
CA GLY A 779 -6.39 -29.00 15.95
C GLY A 779 -6.66 -28.19 17.22
N VAL A 780 -7.92 -28.19 17.65
CA VAL A 780 -8.41 -27.59 18.89
C VAL A 780 -9.06 -28.66 19.74
N ALA A 781 -8.46 -28.95 20.88
CA ALA A 781 -8.98 -29.93 21.83
C ALA A 781 -10.02 -29.34 22.78
N ALA A 782 -9.86 -28.08 23.18
CA ALA A 782 -10.78 -27.42 24.10
C ALA A 782 -10.78 -25.91 23.91
N VAL A 783 -11.93 -25.28 24.14
CA VAL A 783 -12.09 -23.81 24.23
C VAL A 783 -12.82 -23.47 25.53
N VAL A 784 -12.21 -22.65 26.36
CA VAL A 784 -12.79 -22.12 27.59
C VAL A 784 -13.06 -20.63 27.39
N TYR A 785 -14.33 -20.22 27.52
CA TYR A 785 -14.81 -18.86 27.34
C TYR A 785 -15.38 -18.36 28.69
N ASP A 786 -14.78 -17.36 29.29
CA ASP A 786 -15.11 -16.85 30.63
C ASP A 786 -15.30 -17.97 31.67
N GLY A 787 -14.37 -18.93 31.69
CA GLY A 787 -14.37 -20.07 32.61
C GLY A 787 -15.34 -21.19 32.24
N LYS A 788 -16.05 -21.12 31.14
CA LYS A 788 -16.98 -22.15 30.66
C LYS A 788 -16.44 -22.87 29.43
N LEU A 789 -16.45 -24.20 29.43
CA LEU A 789 -16.10 -25.01 28.28
C LEU A 789 -17.16 -24.84 27.18
N LEU A 790 -16.73 -24.53 25.96
CA LEU A 790 -17.58 -24.49 24.77
C LEU A 790 -17.56 -25.83 24.03
N GLU A 791 -18.67 -26.18 23.37
CA GLU A 791 -18.77 -27.34 22.48
C GLU A 791 -18.23 -27.07 21.06
N SER A 792 -17.95 -25.79 20.75
CA SER A 792 -17.49 -25.33 19.43
C SER A 792 -16.27 -24.43 19.59
N ASN A 793 -15.45 -24.35 18.54
CA ASN A 793 -14.35 -23.40 18.44
C ASN A 793 -14.78 -22.04 17.86
N ILE A 794 -16.08 -21.78 17.72
CA ILE A 794 -16.64 -20.47 17.37
C ILE A 794 -17.06 -19.77 18.66
N LEU A 795 -16.36 -18.67 18.99
CA LEU A 795 -16.67 -17.84 20.17
C LEU A 795 -17.97 -17.07 19.94
N PRO A 796 -18.85 -16.98 20.93
CA PRO A 796 -20.04 -16.14 20.86
C PRO A 796 -19.68 -14.67 20.62
N ILE A 797 -20.59 -13.94 19.98
CA ILE A 797 -20.49 -12.49 19.84
C ILE A 797 -20.79 -11.86 21.20
N ALA A 798 -19.77 -11.26 21.82
CA ALA A 798 -19.92 -10.60 23.12
C ALA A 798 -20.59 -9.22 22.95
N SER A 799 -21.21 -8.73 24.00
CA SER A 799 -21.82 -7.39 24.02
C SER A 799 -20.77 -6.30 23.86
N PRO A 800 -21.05 -5.23 23.10
CA PRO A 800 -20.13 -4.10 22.96
C PRO A 800 -19.69 -3.53 24.31
N GLY A 801 -18.42 -3.17 24.44
CA GLY A 801 -17.82 -2.64 25.67
C GLY A 801 -17.42 -3.69 26.70
N THR A 802 -17.68 -4.99 26.46
CA THR A 802 -17.23 -6.05 27.36
C THR A 802 -15.84 -6.56 27.02
N THR A 803 -15.15 -7.09 28.03
CA THR A 803 -13.90 -7.84 27.86
C THR A 803 -14.14 -9.30 28.18
N VAL A 804 -13.63 -10.18 27.36
CA VAL A 804 -13.83 -11.65 27.41
C VAL A 804 -12.48 -12.34 27.50
N GLU A 805 -12.35 -13.29 28.42
CA GLU A 805 -11.16 -14.14 28.58
C GLU A 805 -11.39 -15.49 27.89
N VAL A 806 -10.49 -15.85 26.98
CA VAL A 806 -10.56 -17.08 26.21
C VAL A 806 -9.28 -17.87 26.33
N THR A 807 -9.39 -19.16 26.67
CA THR A 807 -8.26 -20.10 26.62
C THR A 807 -8.57 -21.20 25.63
N VAL A 808 -7.66 -21.43 24.70
CA VAL A 808 -7.75 -22.46 23.66
C VAL A 808 -6.62 -23.45 23.83
N THR A 809 -6.90 -24.70 23.98
CA THR A 809 -5.90 -25.78 24.03
C THR A 809 -5.88 -26.51 22.69
N MET A 810 -4.71 -26.54 22.07
CA MET A 810 -4.47 -27.32 20.84
C MET A 810 -4.21 -28.80 21.19
N GLY A 811 -4.74 -29.72 20.31
CA GLY A 811 -4.57 -31.16 20.48
C GLY A 811 -5.22 -31.99 19.41
#